data_024f371219d7c94b364503c687d1a3e3
#
_entry.id   024f371219d7c94b364503c687d1a3e3
#
_cell.length_a   1.000
_cell.length_b   1.000
_cell.length_c   1.000
_cell.angle_alpha   90.00
_cell.angle_beta   90.00
_cell.angle_gamma   90.00
#
_symmetry.space_group_name_H-M   'P 1'
#
loop_
_entity.id
_entity.type
_entity.pdbx_description
1 polymer ?
#
loop_
_entity_poly.entity_id
_entity_poly.type
_entity_poly.pdbx_seq_one_letter_code
_entity_poly.pdbx_strand_id
1 'polypeptide(L)'
;MFLFFWTTPKIEKQGSVKIWDRNNRLLFESLNTTGRKTPVSYDRFPQHLIDATVASEDNTFWSNRGVDIKALMRAIFQNLQEGAIVSGASTITQQVARLGVISRSASSRRSFVRKIREILIALRLSSQYSKKEIITLYLNEVYYGNLAYGIQAAATTYFHKDVKQLSLAESAFLTSLISSPESRNPYTHFISAKKAQTRVLDLMVRNKFISNRKRDQVKQEEIQLENPGNTIQAPHFVHYILEEVERLKIQSNGGVNIYTTFDYPTYQLSEDIAKIWINKLQNEHDVSNAALVLLENETGAILNMLGGVDYFDATRSGQVNMATALRQPGSALKPVTYATAFMKGYTSATLLYDVKKVYKTKKGEGFTPYNYDGRFHGLVLAREALASSFNVPAVEMLNRVGLQDFLKTARQLGISTYTQEERYDLSITLGGAEVKLLDLTNVFASLGRGGIFKEPYAIESVTADSGATIYQHKSEPGRIALGKNSGQIAYLLSDILSDQKARIPGFGEKNALVLDRPAAVKTGTTTDWHDNWTIGYTPSYTVGVWIGNNDNHPMKQITGVTGAAPLWNQFFREYLKGKPREEFVQPEGMKKVEICKISGLLPDGLCQEKIREKFIAGTEPKEKSHLQVKASIDTRNGLRAGTTCPSEFIQTEIFINYPQELYSWAVEDGQKVLPRQFSPLCGSLLQSSDTSYIQIIYPKEKTLFESAPLLIANQAIVFEVNVSSAIEKVNWYVDGKLAGASTQFPFDFSWKPTLGTHTVKALGVSSLEQKTESRSVHFSVVDYKAGDN
;
A
#
# COMPACT_ATOMS: atom_id res chain seq x y z
N MET A 1 32.76 -36.03 10.77
CA MET A 1 33.43 -35.37 11.89
C MET A 1 33.84 -33.96 11.45
N PHE A 2 32.88 -33.02 11.37
CA PHE A 2 33.15 -31.62 11.05
C PHE A 2 33.16 -30.85 12.38
N LEU A 3 34.33 -30.63 12.93
CA LEU A 3 34.58 -29.73 14.06
C LEU A 3 34.44 -28.30 13.53
N PHE A 4 33.25 -27.71 13.70
CA PHE A 4 33.06 -26.28 13.52
C PHE A 4 33.77 -25.52 14.63
N PHE A 5 34.85 -24.88 14.31
CA PHE A 5 35.50 -23.86 15.14
C PHE A 5 34.57 -22.61 15.19
N TRP A 6 33.62 -22.62 16.07
CA TRP A 6 32.88 -21.45 16.44
C TRP A 6 33.60 -20.83 17.65
N THR A 7 34.22 -19.69 17.38
CA THR A 7 34.70 -18.83 18.45
C THR A 7 33.53 -18.49 19.37
N THR A 8 33.72 -18.61 20.68
CA THR A 8 32.77 -18.12 21.68
C THR A 8 32.49 -16.65 21.38
N PRO A 9 31.23 -16.20 21.36
CA PRO A 9 30.95 -14.78 21.21
C PRO A 9 31.61 -14.07 22.40
N LYS A 10 32.64 -13.26 22.14
CA LYS A 10 33.08 -12.27 23.10
C LYS A 10 31.90 -11.37 23.40
N ILE A 11 31.51 -11.27 24.65
CA ILE A 11 30.48 -10.33 25.09
C ILE A 11 31.08 -8.95 24.88
N GLU A 12 30.77 -8.36 23.73
CA GLU A 12 31.21 -7.02 23.42
C GLU A 12 30.41 -6.02 24.26
N LYS A 13 31.13 -5.09 24.90
CA LYS A 13 30.51 -3.97 25.61
C LYS A 13 29.70 -3.14 24.64
N GLN A 14 28.37 -3.27 24.66
CA GLN A 14 27.50 -2.40 23.88
C GLN A 14 27.44 -1.04 24.56
N GLY A 15 27.78 0.03 23.83
CA GLY A 15 27.62 1.41 24.27
C GLY A 15 26.16 1.90 24.10
N SER A 16 25.87 3.12 24.59
CA SER A 16 24.54 3.74 24.41
C SER A 16 24.26 4.04 22.96
N VAL A 17 22.98 3.86 22.55
CA VAL A 17 22.49 4.31 21.25
C VAL A 17 21.80 5.66 21.47
N LYS A 18 22.25 6.70 20.76
CA LYS A 18 21.64 8.02 20.75
C LYS A 18 21.09 8.32 19.37
N ILE A 19 19.85 8.74 19.30
CA ILE A 19 19.18 9.11 18.04
C ILE A 19 18.90 10.61 18.07
N TRP A 20 19.39 11.31 17.08
CA TRP A 20 19.30 12.76 16.94
C TRP A 20 18.46 13.12 15.73
N ASP A 21 17.65 14.18 15.84
CA ASP A 21 17.00 14.79 14.69
C ASP A 21 18.01 15.58 13.82
N ARG A 22 17.54 16.09 12.68
CA ARG A 22 18.37 16.87 11.75
C ARG A 22 18.92 18.19 12.34
N ASN A 23 18.32 18.67 13.45
CA ASN A 23 18.69 19.89 14.15
C ASN A 23 19.53 19.61 15.41
N ASN A 24 20.07 18.38 15.56
CA ASN A 24 20.82 17.91 16.73
C ASN A 24 20.00 17.91 18.03
N ARG A 25 18.68 17.72 17.95
CA ARG A 25 17.84 17.45 19.10
C ARG A 25 17.87 15.96 19.41
N LEU A 26 18.11 15.61 20.66
CA LEU A 26 18.07 14.21 21.10
C LEU A 26 16.62 13.70 21.10
N LEU A 27 16.35 12.67 20.31
CA LEU A 27 15.05 11.98 20.25
C LEU A 27 14.99 10.80 21.21
N PHE A 28 16.11 10.10 21.35
CA PHE A 28 16.21 8.91 22.17
C PHE A 28 17.64 8.67 22.59
N GLU A 29 17.81 8.26 23.83
CA GLU A 29 19.03 7.67 24.32
C GLU A 29 18.69 6.35 25.03
N SER A 30 19.35 5.26 24.66
CA SER A 30 19.19 4.01 25.39
C SER A 30 19.67 4.23 26.84
N LEU A 31 18.72 4.16 27.78
CA LEU A 31 18.94 4.49 29.16
C LEU A 31 19.99 3.56 29.79
N ASN A 32 21.19 4.10 29.86
CA ASN A 32 22.19 3.70 30.85
C ASN A 32 22.65 4.98 31.51
N THR A 33 22.40 5.11 32.78
CA THR A 33 22.68 6.28 33.62
C THR A 33 24.13 6.76 33.60
N THR A 34 25.02 6.16 32.81
CA THR A 34 26.45 6.51 32.71
C THR A 34 27.00 6.51 31.28
N GLY A 35 26.15 6.47 30.22
CA GLY A 35 26.62 6.45 28.83
C GLY A 35 27.36 5.13 28.44
N ARG A 36 27.31 4.13 29.28
CA ARG A 36 27.78 2.78 29.05
C ARG A 36 26.68 1.83 29.51
N LYS A 37 26.36 0.73 28.76
CA LYS A 37 25.82 -0.46 29.38
C LYS A 37 26.88 -0.88 30.41
N THR A 38 26.79 -0.41 31.65
CA THR A 38 27.51 -1.03 32.73
C THR A 38 26.73 -2.29 33.04
N PRO A 39 27.16 -3.46 32.58
CA PRO A 39 26.49 -4.68 32.98
C PRO A 39 26.48 -4.67 34.49
N VAL A 40 25.31 -4.75 35.07
CA VAL A 40 25.17 -4.83 36.50
C VAL A 40 25.81 -6.14 36.93
N SER A 41 26.76 -6.07 37.83
CA SER A 41 27.43 -7.27 38.36
C SER A 41 26.45 -8.08 39.22
N TYR A 42 26.70 -9.38 39.33
CA TYR A 42 25.83 -10.31 40.04
C TYR A 42 25.52 -9.87 41.48
N ASP A 43 26.48 -9.32 42.19
CA ASP A 43 26.39 -8.85 43.58
C ASP A 43 25.44 -7.65 43.77
N ARG A 44 25.08 -6.96 42.70
CA ARG A 44 24.13 -5.85 42.74
C ARG A 44 22.69 -6.29 42.54
N PHE A 45 22.43 -7.53 42.10
CA PHE A 45 21.06 -8.00 41.95
C PHE A 45 20.48 -8.40 43.32
N PRO A 46 19.30 -7.86 43.70
CA PRO A 46 18.61 -8.39 44.88
C PRO A 46 18.30 -9.88 44.70
N GLN A 47 18.49 -10.67 45.78
CA GLN A 47 18.26 -12.13 45.70
C GLN A 47 16.85 -12.48 45.24
N HIS A 48 15.85 -11.73 45.68
CA HIS A 48 14.47 -11.94 45.26
C HIS A 48 14.20 -11.69 43.76
N LEU A 49 15.01 -10.86 43.08
CA LEU A 49 14.96 -10.71 41.64
C LEU A 49 15.46 -11.96 40.91
N ILE A 50 16.59 -12.49 41.39
CA ILE A 50 17.15 -13.77 40.88
C ILE A 50 16.14 -14.89 41.08
N ASP A 51 15.56 -15.01 42.27
CA ASP A 51 14.56 -16.03 42.62
C ASP A 51 13.28 -15.91 41.78
N ALA A 52 12.76 -14.70 41.56
CA ALA A 52 11.63 -14.45 40.73
C ALA A 52 11.90 -14.88 39.25
N THR A 53 13.08 -14.53 38.74
CA THR A 53 13.49 -14.87 37.38
C THR A 53 13.66 -16.38 37.23
N VAL A 54 14.31 -17.05 38.17
CA VAL A 54 14.49 -18.51 38.13
C VAL A 54 13.12 -19.22 38.27
N ALA A 55 12.26 -18.74 39.18
CA ALA A 55 10.92 -19.32 39.36
C ALA A 55 10.06 -19.25 38.13
N SER A 56 10.14 -18.13 37.39
CA SER A 56 9.32 -17.86 36.21
C SER A 56 9.84 -18.52 34.95
N GLU A 57 11.15 -18.44 34.71
CA GLU A 57 11.74 -18.76 33.40
C GLU A 57 12.39 -20.14 33.36
N ASP A 58 13.00 -20.60 34.45
CA ASP A 58 13.74 -21.87 34.51
C ASP A 58 13.93 -22.36 35.95
N ASN A 59 12.96 -23.05 36.48
CA ASN A 59 12.98 -23.53 37.89
C ASN A 59 14.08 -24.58 38.17
N THR A 60 14.67 -25.16 37.15
CA THR A 60 15.80 -26.11 37.26
C THR A 60 17.15 -25.44 36.98
N PHE A 61 17.19 -24.08 36.81
CA PHE A 61 18.36 -23.36 36.36
C PHE A 61 19.65 -23.72 37.10
N TRP A 62 19.62 -23.79 38.43
CA TRP A 62 20.80 -24.07 39.24
C TRP A 62 21.33 -25.51 39.08
N SER A 63 20.48 -26.45 38.66
CA SER A 63 20.82 -27.86 38.56
C SER A 63 20.96 -28.38 37.12
N ASN A 64 20.32 -27.73 36.11
CA ASN A 64 20.42 -28.17 34.74
C ASN A 64 21.80 -27.84 34.12
N ARG A 65 22.16 -28.54 33.03
CA ARG A 65 23.41 -28.30 32.28
C ARG A 65 23.15 -27.43 31.00
N GLY A 66 22.29 -26.45 31.15
CA GLY A 66 21.95 -25.53 30.04
C GLY A 66 20.69 -25.91 29.29
N VAL A 67 20.19 -27.15 29.45
CA VAL A 67 18.94 -27.66 28.85
C VAL A 67 18.21 -28.49 29.90
N ASP A 68 16.93 -28.31 30.07
CA ASP A 68 16.06 -29.18 30.85
C ASP A 68 15.44 -30.26 29.95
N ILE A 69 16.09 -31.46 29.96
CA ILE A 69 15.66 -32.59 29.13
C ILE A 69 14.25 -33.07 29.51
N LYS A 70 13.90 -33.06 30.81
CA LYS A 70 12.59 -33.49 31.29
C LYS A 70 11.49 -32.55 30.84
N ALA A 71 11.72 -31.25 30.93
CA ALA A 71 10.80 -30.22 30.44
C ALA A 71 10.66 -30.29 28.93
N LEU A 72 11.76 -30.49 28.18
CA LEU A 72 11.77 -30.62 26.74
C LEU A 72 10.92 -31.83 26.26
N MET A 73 11.09 -33.00 26.86
CA MET A 73 10.31 -34.19 26.53
C MET A 73 8.83 -34.00 26.84
N ARG A 74 8.48 -33.38 27.95
CA ARG A 74 7.11 -33.02 28.33
C ARG A 74 6.47 -32.08 27.33
N ALA A 75 7.18 -31.04 26.92
CA ALA A 75 6.68 -30.07 25.94
C ALA A 75 6.46 -30.72 24.57
N ILE A 76 7.36 -31.60 24.12
CA ILE A 76 7.19 -32.37 22.86
C ILE A 76 5.92 -33.22 22.94
N PHE A 77 5.71 -33.92 24.04
CA PHE A 77 4.53 -34.79 24.20
C PHE A 77 3.24 -34.00 24.24
N GLN A 78 3.19 -32.89 24.97
CA GLN A 78 2.01 -32.01 25.02
C GLN A 78 1.69 -31.37 23.67
N ASN A 79 2.71 -30.89 22.95
CA ASN A 79 2.51 -30.28 21.63
C ASN A 79 2.06 -31.29 20.56
N LEU A 80 2.47 -32.56 20.70
CA LEU A 80 1.99 -33.66 19.86
C LEU A 80 0.53 -34.04 20.16
N GLN A 81 0.11 -33.99 21.42
CA GLN A 81 -1.27 -34.28 21.81
C GLN A 81 -2.26 -33.19 21.35
N GLU A 82 -1.85 -31.94 21.38
CA GLU A 82 -2.73 -30.81 21.11
C GLU A 82 -2.64 -30.28 19.65
N GLY A 83 -1.75 -30.82 18.83
CA GLY A 83 -1.57 -30.41 17.44
C GLY A 83 -1.09 -28.96 17.27
N ALA A 84 -0.76 -28.27 18.38
CA ALA A 84 -0.34 -26.88 18.44
C ALA A 84 0.81 -26.67 19.45
N ILE A 85 1.59 -25.60 19.28
CA ILE A 85 2.68 -25.27 20.23
C ILE A 85 2.08 -24.61 21.48
N VAL A 86 1.73 -25.40 22.47
CA VAL A 86 1.04 -24.97 23.71
C VAL A 86 2.02 -24.82 24.89
N SER A 87 3.19 -25.47 24.86
CA SER A 87 4.16 -25.45 25.96
C SER A 87 5.56 -25.09 25.49
N GLY A 88 6.22 -24.14 26.17
CA GLY A 88 7.61 -23.75 25.97
C GLY A 88 8.53 -24.32 27.06
N ALA A 89 9.60 -25.01 26.68
CA ALA A 89 10.57 -25.62 27.59
C ALA A 89 11.97 -25.02 27.40
N SER A 90 12.08 -23.72 27.15
CA SER A 90 13.38 -23.05 26.96
C SER A 90 13.96 -22.63 28.30
N THR A 91 15.19 -23.05 28.61
CA THR A 91 15.92 -22.63 29.80
C THR A 91 16.47 -21.21 29.67
N ILE A 92 16.84 -20.56 30.79
CA ILE A 92 17.53 -19.26 30.79
C ILE A 92 18.80 -19.31 29.91
N THR A 93 19.57 -20.40 29.97
CA THR A 93 20.77 -20.58 29.14
C THR A 93 20.45 -20.62 27.64
N GLN A 94 19.35 -21.26 27.24
CA GLN A 94 18.88 -21.27 25.85
C GLN A 94 18.40 -19.87 25.40
N GLN A 95 17.79 -19.12 26.32
CA GLN A 95 17.38 -17.72 26.01
C GLN A 95 18.62 -16.83 25.81
N VAL A 96 19.68 -16.98 26.64
CA VAL A 96 20.97 -16.30 26.44
C VAL A 96 21.60 -16.67 25.09
N ALA A 97 21.59 -17.96 24.72
CA ALA A 97 22.07 -18.41 23.42
C ALA A 97 21.33 -17.74 22.27
N ARG A 98 20.02 -17.56 22.40
CA ARG A 98 19.17 -16.86 21.42
C ARG A 98 19.47 -15.37 21.35
N LEU A 99 19.59 -14.68 22.48
CA LEU A 99 19.86 -13.25 22.56
C LEU A 99 21.24 -12.88 22.02
N GLY A 100 22.27 -13.68 22.30
CA GLY A 100 23.68 -13.36 22.00
C GLY A 100 24.16 -13.83 20.61
N VAL A 101 23.62 -14.91 20.05
CA VAL A 101 24.22 -15.60 18.89
C VAL A 101 23.26 -15.71 17.70
N ILE A 102 21.95 -15.87 17.93
CA ILE A 102 20.99 -16.20 16.89
C ILE A 102 20.32 -14.94 16.33
N SER A 103 20.20 -13.86 17.10
CA SER A 103 19.66 -12.58 16.64
C SER A 103 20.49 -11.89 15.54
N ARG A 104 21.75 -12.29 15.37
CA ARG A 104 22.68 -11.75 14.36
C ARG A 104 22.63 -12.48 13.01
N SER A 105 21.91 -13.56 12.85
CA SER A 105 21.77 -14.27 11.57
C SER A 105 20.33 -14.29 11.10
N ALA A 106 20.11 -13.63 9.97
CA ALA A 106 18.81 -13.46 9.32
C ALA A 106 18.02 -14.76 9.18
N SER A 107 16.83 -14.74 9.59
CA SER A 107 15.53 -15.19 9.11
C SER A 107 14.60 -15.54 10.29
N SER A 108 13.55 -14.77 10.40
CA SER A 108 12.51 -14.85 11.45
C SER A 108 11.60 -16.09 11.33
N ARG A 109 11.98 -17.14 10.62
CA ARG A 109 11.18 -18.37 10.55
C ARG A 109 11.54 -19.29 11.72
N ARG A 110 10.52 -19.65 12.55
CA ARG A 110 10.59 -20.73 13.56
C ARG A 110 10.93 -22.04 12.88
N SER A 111 12.21 -22.41 12.80
CA SER A 111 12.67 -23.65 12.19
C SER A 111 13.24 -24.60 13.26
N PHE A 112 13.04 -25.89 13.07
CA PHE A 112 13.57 -26.96 13.92
C PHE A 112 15.12 -26.89 14.02
N VAL A 113 15.77 -26.53 12.92
CA VAL A 113 17.22 -26.35 12.85
C VAL A 113 17.71 -25.26 13.80
N ARG A 114 16.96 -24.15 13.92
CA ARG A 114 17.28 -23.08 14.86
C ARG A 114 17.22 -23.58 16.31
N LYS A 115 16.23 -24.41 16.65
CA LYS A 115 16.07 -24.93 18.01
C LYS A 115 17.21 -25.89 18.39
N ILE A 116 17.68 -26.73 17.46
CA ILE A 116 18.84 -27.59 17.65
C ILE A 116 20.10 -26.75 17.90
N ARG A 117 20.30 -25.69 17.09
CA ARG A 117 21.45 -24.77 17.25
C ARG A 117 21.41 -24.07 18.61
N GLU A 118 20.25 -23.60 19.06
CA GLU A 118 20.05 -23.01 20.40
C GLU A 118 20.45 -23.99 21.53
N ILE A 119 20.04 -25.24 21.43
CA ILE A 119 20.39 -26.29 22.38
C ILE A 119 21.92 -26.52 22.44
N LEU A 120 22.56 -26.67 21.29
CA LEU A 120 24.03 -26.89 21.23
C LEU A 120 24.83 -25.72 21.82
N ILE A 121 24.39 -24.48 21.53
CA ILE A 121 25.02 -23.28 22.07
C ILE A 121 24.79 -23.21 23.59
N ALA A 122 23.59 -23.53 24.09
CA ALA A 122 23.28 -23.51 25.51
C ALA A 122 24.12 -24.53 26.31
N LEU A 123 24.33 -25.74 25.78
CA LEU A 123 25.22 -26.75 26.39
C LEU A 123 26.66 -26.21 26.47
N ARG A 124 27.15 -25.57 25.41
CA ARG A 124 28.49 -24.98 25.39
C ARG A 124 28.62 -23.79 26.36
N LEU A 125 27.65 -22.92 26.43
CA LEU A 125 27.64 -21.82 27.41
C LEU A 125 27.70 -22.35 28.84
N SER A 126 26.90 -23.38 29.16
CA SER A 126 26.93 -24.01 30.48
C SER A 126 28.23 -24.73 30.82
N SER A 127 29.06 -25.09 29.83
CA SER A 127 30.39 -25.65 30.08
C SER A 127 31.47 -24.58 30.27
N GLN A 128 31.24 -23.35 29.78
CA GLN A 128 32.25 -22.28 29.78
C GLN A 128 32.01 -21.20 30.83
N TYR A 129 30.75 -21.00 31.23
CA TYR A 129 30.33 -19.96 32.17
C TYR A 129 29.65 -20.57 33.38
N SER A 130 29.88 -19.99 34.54
CA SER A 130 29.17 -20.33 35.78
C SER A 130 27.69 -19.91 35.66
N LYS A 131 26.85 -20.51 36.49
CA LYS A 131 25.44 -20.16 36.57
C LYS A 131 25.22 -18.67 36.94
N LYS A 132 26.06 -18.11 37.78
CA LYS A 132 26.05 -16.69 38.15
C LYS A 132 26.34 -15.79 36.95
N GLU A 133 27.32 -16.14 36.14
CA GLU A 133 27.61 -15.40 34.91
C GLU A 133 26.46 -15.48 33.88
N ILE A 134 25.87 -16.69 33.71
CA ILE A 134 24.76 -16.89 32.76
C ILE A 134 23.53 -16.06 33.15
N ILE A 135 23.12 -16.05 34.43
CA ILE A 135 21.99 -15.26 34.88
C ILE A 135 22.28 -13.74 34.83
N THR A 136 23.51 -13.36 35.06
CA THR A 136 23.98 -11.98 34.93
C THR A 136 23.84 -11.52 33.48
N LEU A 137 24.28 -12.32 32.54
CA LEU A 137 24.10 -12.07 31.11
C LEU A 137 22.63 -11.95 30.75
N TYR A 138 21.81 -12.88 31.21
CA TYR A 138 20.39 -12.89 30.96
C TYR A 138 19.70 -11.61 31.41
N LEU A 139 19.84 -11.26 32.69
CA LEU A 139 19.23 -10.07 33.29
C LEU A 139 19.72 -8.75 32.66
N ASN A 140 20.94 -8.71 32.13
CA ASN A 140 21.47 -7.54 31.44
C ASN A 140 21.07 -7.42 29.98
N GLU A 141 20.55 -8.49 29.34
CA GLU A 141 20.25 -8.49 27.90
C GLU A 141 18.76 -8.62 27.58
N VAL A 142 17.95 -9.20 28.49
CA VAL A 142 16.53 -9.47 28.19
C VAL A 142 15.72 -8.19 28.08
N TYR A 143 14.75 -8.21 27.16
CA TYR A 143 13.86 -7.09 26.89
C TYR A 143 12.66 -7.07 27.83
N TYR A 144 12.36 -5.91 28.43
CA TYR A 144 11.28 -5.69 29.39
C TYR A 144 10.13 -4.81 28.84
N GLY A 145 10.14 -4.46 27.58
CA GLY A 145 9.19 -3.49 26.99
C GLY A 145 9.68 -2.04 27.08
N ASN A 146 9.02 -1.15 26.35
CA ASN A 146 9.31 0.29 26.32
C ASN A 146 10.80 0.63 26.12
N LEU A 147 11.47 -0.09 25.19
CA LEU A 147 12.90 0.02 24.87
C LEU A 147 13.85 -0.27 26.05
N ALA A 148 13.36 -0.84 27.16
CA ALA A 148 14.17 -1.23 28.30
C ALA A 148 14.83 -2.60 28.06
N TYR A 149 16.07 -2.59 27.60
CA TYR A 149 16.93 -3.77 27.47
C TYR A 149 17.82 -3.90 28.71
N GLY A 150 17.66 -5.00 29.44
CA GLY A 150 18.33 -5.27 30.72
C GLY A 150 17.59 -4.68 31.93
N ILE A 151 17.81 -5.35 33.07
CA ILE A 151 17.06 -5.08 34.31
C ILE A 151 17.32 -3.68 34.90
N GLN A 152 18.54 -3.13 34.77
CA GLN A 152 18.78 -1.75 35.21
C GLN A 152 17.98 -0.73 34.39
N ALA A 153 17.94 -0.92 33.05
CA ALA A 153 17.14 -0.07 32.21
C ALA A 153 15.64 -0.16 32.59
N ALA A 154 15.15 -1.39 32.84
CA ALA A 154 13.77 -1.60 33.27
C ALA A 154 13.49 -0.95 34.67
N ALA A 155 14.38 -1.10 35.64
CA ALA A 155 14.24 -0.47 36.94
C ALA A 155 14.19 1.06 36.85
N THR A 156 15.03 1.64 35.99
CA THR A 156 15.05 3.09 35.73
C THR A 156 13.81 3.56 35.00
N THR A 157 13.41 2.85 33.92
CA THR A 157 12.25 3.23 33.07
C THR A 157 10.95 3.18 33.86
N TYR A 158 10.72 2.13 34.63
CA TYR A 158 9.41 1.93 35.28
C TYR A 158 9.33 2.50 36.68
N PHE A 159 10.47 2.65 37.39
CA PHE A 159 10.47 3.01 38.82
C PHE A 159 11.45 4.11 39.19
N HIS A 160 12.27 4.64 38.26
CA HIS A 160 13.34 5.62 38.56
C HIS A 160 14.31 5.13 39.64
N LYS A 161 14.58 3.81 39.70
CA LYS A 161 15.37 3.16 40.72
C LYS A 161 16.64 2.51 40.18
N ASP A 162 17.65 2.41 41.00
CA ASP A 162 18.75 1.47 40.81
C ASP A 162 18.24 0.03 41.03
N VAL A 163 18.74 -0.95 40.29
CA VAL A 163 18.33 -2.35 40.39
C VAL A 163 18.45 -2.89 41.81
N LYS A 164 19.47 -2.46 42.56
CA LYS A 164 19.69 -2.85 43.95
C LYS A 164 18.54 -2.42 44.91
N GLN A 165 17.78 -1.41 44.52
CA GLN A 165 16.69 -0.82 45.29
C GLN A 165 15.32 -1.44 44.98
N LEU A 166 15.23 -2.34 43.99
CA LEU A 166 13.98 -2.98 43.64
C LEU A 166 13.44 -3.77 44.84
N SER A 167 12.13 -3.59 45.13
CA SER A 167 11.40 -4.41 46.08
C SER A 167 11.11 -5.80 45.51
N LEU A 168 10.63 -6.73 46.33
CA LEU A 168 10.15 -8.02 45.88
C LEU A 168 8.95 -7.86 44.94
N ALA A 169 8.05 -6.91 45.20
CA ALA A 169 6.90 -6.61 44.37
C ALA A 169 7.31 -6.14 42.97
N GLU A 170 8.25 -5.18 42.92
CA GLU A 170 8.78 -4.64 41.67
C GLU A 170 9.61 -5.68 40.91
N SER A 171 10.42 -6.49 41.59
CA SER A 171 11.19 -7.58 40.97
C SER A 171 10.30 -8.63 40.31
N ALA A 172 9.25 -9.07 41.01
CA ALA A 172 8.28 -10.01 40.47
C ALA A 172 7.46 -9.38 39.31
N PHE A 173 7.19 -8.07 39.41
CA PHE A 173 6.50 -7.31 38.36
C PHE A 173 7.35 -7.25 37.09
N LEU A 174 8.60 -6.78 37.18
CA LEU A 174 9.50 -6.72 36.00
C LEU A 174 9.72 -8.11 35.39
N THR A 175 9.97 -9.12 36.22
CA THR A 175 10.11 -10.50 35.74
C THR A 175 8.90 -10.97 34.94
N SER A 176 7.69 -10.56 35.34
CA SER A 176 6.46 -10.94 34.65
C SER A 176 6.32 -10.39 33.23
N LEU A 177 7.05 -9.31 32.91
CA LEU A 177 7.02 -8.66 31.58
C LEU A 177 7.81 -9.44 30.53
N ILE A 178 8.88 -10.17 30.93
CA ILE A 178 9.83 -10.81 30.03
C ILE A 178 9.17 -11.71 28.98
N SER A 179 8.17 -12.49 29.38
CA SER A 179 7.54 -13.48 28.49
C SER A 179 6.63 -12.89 27.42
N SER A 180 6.15 -11.66 27.60
CA SER A 180 5.26 -10.96 26.67
C SER A 180 5.29 -9.45 26.94
N PRO A 181 6.40 -8.75 26.67
CA PRO A 181 6.61 -7.36 27.09
C PRO A 181 5.56 -6.39 26.52
N GLU A 182 5.13 -6.62 25.28
CA GLU A 182 4.16 -5.75 24.59
C GLU A 182 2.73 -5.96 25.12
N SER A 183 2.28 -7.21 25.22
CA SER A 183 0.93 -7.53 25.72
C SER A 183 0.76 -7.32 27.24
N ARG A 184 1.85 -7.07 27.95
CA ARG A 184 1.89 -6.76 29.40
C ARG A 184 2.58 -5.44 29.67
N ASN A 185 2.61 -4.55 28.70
CA ASN A 185 3.20 -3.23 28.88
C ASN A 185 2.50 -2.52 30.06
N PRO A 186 3.22 -2.14 31.12
CA PRO A 186 2.61 -1.61 32.35
C PRO A 186 1.83 -0.31 32.15
N TYR A 187 2.24 0.51 31.20
CA TYR A 187 1.56 1.79 30.93
C TYR A 187 0.23 1.63 30.21
N THR A 188 0.06 0.52 29.52
CA THR A 188 -1.08 0.28 28.63
C THR A 188 -1.96 -0.88 29.07
N HIS A 189 -1.36 -1.90 29.69
CA HIS A 189 -2.04 -3.13 30.15
C HIS A 189 -1.74 -3.44 31.63
N PHE A 190 -1.82 -2.44 32.50
CA PHE A 190 -1.45 -2.58 33.92
C PHE A 190 -2.11 -3.78 34.61
N ILE A 191 -3.40 -3.99 34.37
CA ILE A 191 -4.15 -5.12 34.95
C ILE A 191 -3.56 -6.47 34.49
N SER A 192 -3.19 -6.59 33.21
CA SER A 192 -2.54 -7.79 32.67
C SER A 192 -1.17 -8.02 33.29
N ALA A 193 -0.36 -6.96 33.41
CA ALA A 193 0.94 -7.01 34.09
C ALA A 193 0.82 -7.39 35.56
N LYS A 194 -0.15 -6.81 36.31
CA LYS A 194 -0.40 -7.13 37.71
C LYS A 194 -0.88 -8.57 37.90
N LYS A 195 -1.72 -9.09 36.99
CA LYS A 195 -2.12 -10.50 36.98
C LYS A 195 -0.93 -11.44 36.70
N ALA A 196 -0.03 -11.04 35.80
CA ALA A 196 1.20 -11.80 35.52
C ALA A 196 2.17 -11.75 36.70
N GLN A 197 2.33 -10.61 37.39
CA GLN A 197 3.09 -10.52 38.65
C GLN A 197 2.59 -11.53 39.67
N THR A 198 1.27 -11.63 39.87
CA THR A 198 0.67 -12.63 40.79
C THR A 198 1.10 -14.04 40.41
N ARG A 199 1.11 -14.38 39.12
CA ARG A 199 1.58 -15.69 38.65
C ARG A 199 3.06 -15.94 39.00
N VAL A 200 3.93 -14.93 38.85
CA VAL A 200 5.34 -15.04 39.23
C VAL A 200 5.47 -15.30 40.74
N LEU A 201 4.74 -14.56 41.56
CA LEU A 201 4.72 -14.77 43.02
C LEU A 201 4.22 -16.18 43.41
N ASP A 202 3.19 -16.71 42.72
CA ASP A 202 2.73 -18.09 42.94
C ASP A 202 3.81 -19.14 42.53
N LEU A 203 4.57 -18.89 41.47
CA LEU A 203 5.69 -19.73 41.07
C LEU A 203 6.81 -19.66 42.10
N MET A 204 7.10 -18.50 42.69
CA MET A 204 8.08 -18.36 43.77
C MET A 204 7.67 -19.16 45.03
N VAL A 205 6.37 -19.22 45.38
CA VAL A 205 5.87 -20.08 46.47
C VAL A 205 6.06 -21.54 46.12
N ARG A 206 5.68 -22.00 44.91
CA ARG A 206 5.83 -23.39 44.46
C ARG A 206 7.28 -23.86 44.52
N ASN A 207 8.21 -22.97 44.21
CA ASN A 207 9.64 -23.24 44.26
C ASN A 207 10.27 -22.96 45.63
N LYS A 208 9.46 -22.67 46.66
CA LYS A 208 9.88 -22.44 48.04
C LYS A 208 10.83 -21.25 48.26
N PHE A 209 10.80 -20.25 47.34
CA PHE A 209 11.58 -19.02 47.50
C PHE A 209 10.89 -18.04 48.47
N ILE A 210 9.54 -18.05 48.54
CA ILE A 210 8.79 -17.24 49.49
C ILE A 210 7.67 -18.08 50.13
N SER A 211 7.16 -17.64 51.30
CA SER A 211 5.97 -18.24 51.93
C SER A 211 4.69 -17.72 51.35
N ASN A 212 3.55 -18.46 51.56
CA ASN A 212 2.19 -17.96 51.18
C ASN A 212 1.90 -16.61 51.80
N ARG A 213 2.20 -16.44 53.11
CA ARG A 213 1.98 -15.18 53.84
C ARG A 213 2.75 -14.01 53.16
N LYS A 214 4.01 -14.24 52.74
CA LYS A 214 4.77 -13.20 52.07
C LYS A 214 4.20 -12.87 50.70
N ARG A 215 3.78 -13.88 49.91
CA ARG A 215 3.07 -13.67 48.62
C ARG A 215 1.85 -12.77 48.80
N ASP A 216 1.00 -13.08 49.76
CA ASP A 216 -0.29 -12.37 49.98
C ASP A 216 -0.03 -10.92 50.41
N GLN A 217 0.98 -10.69 51.23
CA GLN A 217 1.44 -9.34 51.58
C GLN A 217 1.92 -8.57 50.35
N VAL A 218 2.82 -9.13 49.54
CA VAL A 218 3.41 -8.46 48.35
C VAL A 218 2.39 -8.24 47.25
N LYS A 219 1.42 -9.12 47.10
CA LYS A 219 0.32 -8.95 46.12
C LYS A 219 -0.50 -7.69 46.37
N GLN A 220 -0.64 -7.26 47.63
CA GLN A 220 -1.34 -6.06 48.02
C GLN A 220 -0.49 -4.79 47.91
N GLU A 221 0.82 -4.91 47.72
CA GLU A 221 1.69 -3.75 47.53
C GLU A 221 1.32 -3.03 46.22
N GLU A 222 1.14 -1.72 46.28
CA GLU A 222 0.89 -0.86 45.14
C GLU A 222 2.13 -0.73 44.28
N ILE A 223 2.00 -0.94 42.99
CA ILE A 223 3.08 -0.69 42.02
C ILE A 223 2.88 0.73 41.48
N GLN A 224 3.75 1.63 41.88
CA GLN A 224 3.78 3.00 41.38
C GLN A 224 4.72 3.08 40.19
N LEU A 225 4.19 3.40 39.04
CA LEU A 225 4.96 3.58 37.82
C LEU A 225 5.33 5.05 37.66
N GLU A 226 6.56 5.29 37.27
CA GLU A 226 7.00 6.60 36.84
C GLU A 226 6.47 6.95 35.45
N ASN A 227 6.27 8.25 35.17
CA ASN A 227 5.73 8.68 33.89
C ASN A 227 6.75 8.44 32.76
N PRO A 228 6.41 7.71 31.68
CA PRO A 228 7.31 7.47 30.55
C PRO A 228 7.63 8.72 29.74
N GLY A 229 6.97 9.83 30.00
CA GLY A 229 6.85 11.00 29.14
C GLY A 229 8.13 11.77 28.77
N ASN A 230 9.30 11.41 29.29
CA ASN A 230 10.54 12.18 29.03
C ASN A 230 11.68 11.38 28.38
N THR A 231 11.50 10.10 28.08
CA THR A 231 12.63 9.25 27.65
C THR A 231 12.67 8.96 26.15
N ILE A 232 11.55 9.13 25.43
CA ILE A 232 11.50 8.85 24.00
C ILE A 232 10.60 9.88 23.30
N GLN A 233 11.16 10.60 22.35
CA GLN A 233 10.43 11.50 21.47
C GLN A 233 10.17 10.80 20.12
N ALA A 234 9.00 10.98 19.55
CA ALA A 234 8.59 10.34 18.30
C ALA A 234 8.82 8.80 18.29
N PRO A 235 8.19 8.03 19.22
CA PRO A 235 8.54 6.63 19.46
C PRO A 235 8.42 5.73 18.24
N HIS A 236 7.41 5.89 17.38
CA HIS A 236 7.30 5.12 16.13
C HIS A 236 8.50 5.33 15.20
N PHE A 237 8.97 6.58 15.10
CA PHE A 237 10.14 6.88 14.29
C PHE A 237 11.42 6.31 14.91
N VAL A 238 11.58 6.43 16.22
CA VAL A 238 12.74 5.83 16.92
C VAL A 238 12.81 4.32 16.69
N HIS A 239 11.68 3.60 16.81
CA HIS A 239 11.63 2.17 16.51
C HIS A 239 11.99 1.89 15.04
N TYR A 240 11.46 2.67 14.11
CA TYR A 240 11.79 2.56 12.70
C TYR A 240 13.31 2.73 12.46
N ILE A 241 13.96 3.69 13.12
CA ILE A 241 15.42 3.88 13.01
C ILE A 241 16.20 2.67 13.55
N LEU A 242 15.77 2.08 14.68
CA LEU A 242 16.43 0.89 15.22
C LEU A 242 16.33 -0.31 14.27
N GLU A 243 15.17 -0.50 13.62
CA GLU A 243 14.98 -1.52 12.57
C GLU A 243 15.86 -1.24 11.34
N GLU A 244 15.99 0.03 10.92
CA GLU A 244 16.85 0.44 9.81
C GLU A 244 18.33 0.20 10.09
N VAL A 245 18.80 0.43 11.31
CA VAL A 245 20.17 0.11 11.74
C VAL A 245 20.44 -1.40 11.61
N GLU A 246 19.48 -2.23 11.99
CA GLU A 246 19.59 -3.69 11.82
C GLU A 246 19.57 -4.08 10.32
N ARG A 247 18.67 -3.50 9.52
CA ARG A 247 18.57 -3.73 8.09
C ARG A 247 19.86 -3.36 7.35
N LEU A 248 20.45 -2.23 7.71
CA LEU A 248 21.71 -1.75 7.13
C LEU A 248 22.94 -2.47 7.69
N LYS A 249 22.74 -3.37 8.67
CA LYS A 249 23.81 -4.12 9.34
C LYS A 249 24.90 -3.23 9.93
N ILE A 250 24.52 -2.06 10.45
CA ILE A 250 25.44 -1.14 11.10
C ILE A 250 25.87 -1.76 12.42
N GLN A 251 27.15 -2.03 12.57
CA GLN A 251 27.73 -2.65 13.77
C GLN A 251 28.71 -1.70 14.43
N SER A 252 28.68 -1.64 15.77
CA SER A 252 29.64 -0.91 16.58
C SER A 252 30.01 -1.72 17.80
N ASN A 253 31.29 -1.63 18.19
CA ASN A 253 31.80 -2.22 19.42
C ASN A 253 31.69 -1.28 20.64
N GLY A 254 30.94 -0.18 20.52
CA GLY A 254 30.73 0.86 21.50
C GLY A 254 29.44 1.63 21.31
N GLY A 255 29.31 2.78 22.00
CA GLY A 255 28.17 3.67 21.80
C GLY A 255 28.15 4.30 20.44
N VAL A 256 26.93 4.60 19.97
CA VAL A 256 26.71 5.19 18.64
C VAL A 256 25.79 6.40 18.72
N ASN A 257 26.08 7.39 17.90
CA ASN A 257 25.22 8.53 17.64
C ASN A 257 24.67 8.39 16.24
N ILE A 258 23.35 8.31 16.11
CA ILE A 258 22.60 8.18 14.85
C ILE A 258 21.98 9.53 14.55
N TYR A 259 22.46 10.18 13.52
CA TYR A 259 21.91 11.45 13.02
C TYR A 259 20.92 11.14 11.92
N THR A 260 19.70 11.69 12.05
CA THR A 260 18.59 11.38 11.16
C THR A 260 18.18 12.58 10.32
N THR A 261 17.40 12.33 9.28
CA THR A 261 16.76 13.37 8.45
C THR A 261 15.54 14.00 9.11
N PHE A 262 15.09 13.45 10.24
CA PHE A 262 13.85 13.78 10.91
C PHE A 262 13.83 15.20 11.45
N ASP A 263 12.70 15.89 11.30
CA ASP A 263 12.49 17.25 11.78
C ASP A 263 11.45 17.24 12.91
N TYR A 264 11.92 17.30 14.14
CA TYR A 264 11.04 17.16 15.31
C TYR A 264 9.96 18.26 15.42
N PRO A 265 10.22 19.54 15.10
CA PRO A 265 9.18 20.56 15.05
C PRO A 265 8.05 20.21 14.07
N THR A 266 8.40 19.69 12.89
CA THR A 266 7.43 19.22 11.90
C THR A 266 6.63 18.00 12.41
N TYR A 267 7.27 17.11 13.16
CA TYR A 267 6.58 16.01 13.83
C TYR A 267 5.55 16.52 14.84
N GLN A 268 5.93 17.46 15.72
CA GLN A 268 5.00 18.05 16.68
C GLN A 268 3.79 18.69 15.98
N LEU A 269 4.02 19.45 14.92
CA LEU A 269 2.94 20.02 14.10
C LEU A 269 2.00 18.94 13.57
N SER A 270 2.54 17.82 13.05
CA SER A 270 1.72 16.72 12.52
C SER A 270 0.93 16.01 13.61
N GLU A 271 1.53 15.79 14.78
CA GLU A 271 0.90 15.16 15.94
C GLU A 271 -0.26 16.00 16.48
N ASP A 272 -0.05 17.31 16.65
CA ASP A 272 -1.07 18.24 17.14
C ASP A 272 -2.27 18.31 16.18
N ILE A 273 -2.02 18.45 14.87
CA ILE A 273 -3.07 18.47 13.85
C ILE A 273 -3.81 17.13 13.81
N ALA A 274 -3.09 16.00 13.88
CA ALA A 274 -3.69 14.67 13.89
C ALA A 274 -4.61 14.48 15.11
N LYS A 275 -4.17 14.88 16.32
CA LYS A 275 -4.99 14.85 17.55
C LYS A 275 -6.26 15.68 17.40
N ILE A 276 -6.16 16.89 16.85
CA ILE A 276 -7.34 17.75 16.62
C ILE A 276 -8.36 17.05 15.71
N TRP A 277 -7.90 16.49 14.56
CA TRP A 277 -8.79 15.86 13.60
C TRP A 277 -9.37 14.55 14.13
N ILE A 278 -8.59 13.71 14.79
CA ILE A 278 -9.10 12.46 15.37
C ILE A 278 -10.12 12.77 16.46
N ASN A 279 -9.89 13.73 17.36
CA ASN A 279 -10.86 14.13 18.36
C ASN A 279 -12.17 14.65 17.74
N LYS A 280 -12.11 15.31 16.58
CA LYS A 280 -13.29 15.77 15.85
C LYS A 280 -14.07 14.63 15.20
N LEU A 281 -13.36 13.64 14.63
CA LEU A 281 -13.96 12.57 13.82
C LEU A 281 -14.36 11.34 14.64
N GLN A 282 -13.76 11.10 15.82
CA GLN A 282 -13.91 9.85 16.56
C GLN A 282 -15.36 9.53 16.96
N ASN A 283 -16.14 10.51 17.39
CA ASN A 283 -17.50 10.28 17.89
C ASN A 283 -18.51 10.05 16.78
N GLU A 284 -18.36 10.72 15.64
CA GLU A 284 -19.28 10.66 14.51
C GLU A 284 -18.94 9.52 13.55
N HIS A 285 -17.65 9.29 13.34
CA HIS A 285 -17.16 8.39 12.31
C HIS A 285 -16.43 7.15 12.85
N ASP A 286 -16.32 6.97 14.17
CA ASP A 286 -15.64 5.83 14.79
C ASP A 286 -14.18 5.67 14.30
N VAL A 287 -13.45 6.80 14.29
CA VAL A 287 -12.05 6.90 13.88
C VAL A 287 -11.17 6.99 15.10
N SER A 288 -10.15 6.16 15.22
CA SER A 288 -9.30 6.14 16.41
C SER A 288 -7.85 6.60 16.16
N ASN A 289 -7.37 6.61 14.92
CA ASN A 289 -5.97 6.88 14.67
C ASN A 289 -5.70 7.55 13.32
N ALA A 290 -4.51 8.18 13.22
CA ALA A 290 -3.97 8.78 12.00
C ALA A 290 -2.47 8.55 11.91
N ALA A 291 -1.96 8.43 10.69
CA ALA A 291 -0.53 8.39 10.38
C ALA A 291 -0.20 9.39 9.27
N LEU A 292 1.02 9.91 9.30
CA LEU A 292 1.50 10.89 8.33
C LEU A 292 2.97 10.64 8.00
N VAL A 293 3.30 10.69 6.71
CA VAL A 293 4.67 10.66 6.20
C VAL A 293 4.92 11.90 5.36
N LEU A 294 6.03 12.60 5.62
CA LEU A 294 6.52 13.70 4.80
C LEU A 294 7.88 13.33 4.20
N LEU A 295 7.96 13.39 2.89
CA LEU A 295 9.20 13.18 2.12
C LEU A 295 9.65 14.46 1.44
N GLU A 296 10.95 14.70 1.41
CA GLU A 296 11.59 15.65 0.53
C GLU A 296 11.81 15.01 -0.83
N ASN A 297 11.24 15.61 -1.88
CA ASN A 297 11.24 14.96 -3.19
C ASN A 297 12.64 14.84 -3.79
N GLU A 298 13.48 15.84 -3.67
CA GLU A 298 14.81 15.87 -4.29
C GLU A 298 15.70 14.75 -3.75
N THR A 299 15.76 14.57 -2.45
CA THR A 299 16.68 13.67 -1.77
C THR A 299 16.08 12.29 -1.51
N GLY A 300 14.79 12.21 -1.23
CA GLY A 300 14.10 11.02 -0.69
C GLY A 300 14.17 10.95 0.84
N ALA A 301 14.62 12.00 1.50
CA ALA A 301 14.71 12.08 2.96
C ALA A 301 13.33 12.01 3.62
N ILE A 302 13.19 11.19 4.65
CA ILE A 302 12.01 11.12 5.51
C ILE A 302 12.13 12.24 6.54
N LEU A 303 11.41 13.34 6.30
CA LEU A 303 11.44 14.50 7.22
C LEU A 303 10.49 14.34 8.39
N ASN A 304 9.40 13.58 8.21
CA ASN A 304 8.45 13.28 9.27
C ASN A 304 7.83 11.89 9.07
N MET A 305 7.64 11.20 10.18
CA MET A 305 6.92 9.93 10.27
C MET A 305 6.11 9.92 11.57
N LEU A 306 4.82 10.21 11.47
CA LEU A 306 3.84 10.02 12.53
C LEU A 306 3.20 8.64 12.30
N GLY A 307 3.48 7.66 13.16
CA GLY A 307 2.93 6.31 13.03
C GLY A 307 1.58 6.12 13.71
N GLY A 308 1.17 7.08 14.55
CA GLY A 308 -0.08 7.07 15.29
C GLY A 308 -0.17 8.28 16.21
N VAL A 309 -1.38 8.66 16.63
CA VAL A 309 -1.63 9.85 17.46
C VAL A 309 -1.19 9.69 18.91
N ASP A 310 -1.16 8.46 19.42
CA ASP A 310 -0.66 8.15 20.76
C ASP A 310 -0.04 6.75 20.78
N TYR A 311 1.27 6.70 20.89
CA TYR A 311 2.05 5.46 20.97
C TYR A 311 1.70 4.63 22.22
N PHE A 312 1.37 5.29 23.33
CA PHE A 312 1.15 4.67 24.63
C PHE A 312 -0.31 4.23 24.85
N ASP A 313 -1.23 4.55 23.94
CA ASP A 313 -2.63 4.10 24.02
C ASP A 313 -2.79 2.64 23.57
N ALA A 314 -2.81 1.74 24.54
CA ALA A 314 -3.03 0.30 24.29
C ALA A 314 -4.43 -0.03 23.81
N THR A 315 -5.43 0.77 24.18
CA THR A 315 -6.82 0.50 23.82
C THR A 315 -7.02 0.64 22.32
N ARG A 316 -6.17 1.44 21.67
CA ARG A 316 -6.14 1.70 20.24
C ARG A 316 -4.96 1.02 19.51
N SER A 317 -4.27 0.08 20.18
CA SER A 317 -3.06 -0.56 19.62
C SER A 317 -2.01 0.47 19.18
N GLY A 318 -1.80 1.52 20.01
CA GLY A 318 -1.00 2.71 19.68
C GLY A 318 0.44 2.44 19.25
N GLN A 319 1.03 1.30 19.63
CA GLN A 319 2.39 0.91 19.26
C GLN A 319 2.55 0.50 17.77
N VAL A 320 1.43 0.20 17.08
CA VAL A 320 1.48 -0.15 15.66
C VAL A 320 1.86 1.08 14.84
N ASN A 321 2.98 1.02 14.15
CA ASN A 321 3.40 2.08 13.24
C ASN A 321 2.62 2.02 11.93
N MET A 322 1.58 2.84 11.80
CA MET A 322 0.72 2.85 10.62
C MET A 322 1.40 3.45 9.38
N ALA A 323 2.56 4.09 9.53
CA ALA A 323 3.37 4.50 8.38
C ALA A 323 4.00 3.30 7.64
N THR A 324 4.20 2.18 8.34
CA THR A 324 4.83 0.97 7.79
C THR A 324 3.91 -0.26 7.83
N ALA A 325 2.76 -0.19 8.50
CA ALA A 325 1.76 -1.26 8.52
C ALA A 325 1.11 -1.46 7.15
N LEU A 326 0.68 -2.70 6.88
CA LEU A 326 0.01 -3.06 5.64
C LEU A 326 -1.47 -2.67 5.70
N ARG A 327 -1.91 -1.81 4.78
CA ARG A 327 -3.29 -1.36 4.65
C ARG A 327 -3.70 -1.24 3.19
N GLN A 328 -4.98 -1.40 2.91
CA GLN A 328 -5.53 -1.26 1.57
C GLN A 328 -5.57 0.21 1.15
N PRO A 329 -4.93 0.60 0.03
CA PRO A 329 -4.82 2.01 -0.36
C PRO A 329 -6.07 2.59 -1.02
N GLY A 330 -7.06 1.76 -1.35
CA GLY A 330 -8.21 2.21 -2.13
C GLY A 330 -7.79 2.86 -3.43
N SER A 331 -8.53 3.86 -3.85
CA SER A 331 -8.29 4.62 -5.09
C SER A 331 -6.97 5.42 -5.11
N ALA A 332 -6.21 5.50 -4.01
CA ALA A 332 -4.90 6.16 -4.01
C ALA A 332 -3.89 5.43 -4.92
N LEU A 333 -4.17 4.20 -5.31
CA LEU A 333 -3.32 3.40 -6.21
C LEU A 333 -3.56 3.70 -7.71
N LYS A 334 -4.67 4.32 -8.09
CA LYS A 334 -5.02 4.61 -9.51
C LYS A 334 -3.93 5.33 -10.31
N PRO A 335 -3.15 6.29 -9.77
CA PRO A 335 -2.06 6.91 -10.52
C PRO A 335 -1.06 5.91 -11.10
N VAL A 336 -0.83 4.74 -10.46
CA VAL A 336 0.02 3.67 -10.99
C VAL A 336 -0.59 3.03 -12.23
N THR A 337 -1.91 2.81 -12.25
CA THR A 337 -2.65 2.30 -13.43
C THR A 337 -2.52 3.24 -14.62
N TYR A 338 -2.74 4.54 -14.39
CA TYR A 338 -2.63 5.53 -15.47
C TYR A 338 -1.17 5.79 -15.88
N ALA A 339 -0.20 5.70 -14.96
CA ALA A 339 1.22 5.70 -15.31
C ALA A 339 1.55 4.56 -16.29
N THR A 340 1.09 3.35 -15.99
CA THR A 340 1.26 2.17 -16.85
C THR A 340 0.59 2.38 -18.20
N ALA A 341 -0.59 2.99 -18.21
CA ALA A 341 -1.31 3.30 -19.46
C ALA A 341 -0.52 4.28 -20.33
N PHE A 342 -0.02 5.36 -19.76
CA PHE A 342 0.77 6.35 -20.50
C PHE A 342 2.11 5.79 -21.00
N MET A 343 2.73 4.86 -20.27
CA MET A 343 3.90 4.11 -20.77
C MET A 343 3.56 3.27 -22.00
N LYS A 344 2.33 2.81 -22.14
CA LYS A 344 1.82 2.02 -23.29
C LYS A 344 1.26 2.86 -24.43
N GLY A 345 1.35 4.20 -24.34
CA GLY A 345 0.91 5.11 -25.39
C GLY A 345 -0.55 5.57 -25.29
N TYR A 346 -1.29 5.16 -24.25
CA TYR A 346 -2.55 5.83 -23.90
C TYR A 346 -2.27 7.27 -23.49
N THR A 347 -3.29 8.12 -23.55
CA THR A 347 -3.14 9.56 -23.32
C THR A 347 -4.17 10.07 -22.31
N SER A 348 -4.00 11.30 -21.85
CA SER A 348 -4.99 12.02 -21.05
C SER A 348 -6.36 12.16 -21.75
N ALA A 349 -6.37 12.14 -23.09
CA ALA A 349 -7.55 12.18 -23.94
C ALA A 349 -8.10 10.79 -24.31
N THR A 350 -7.55 9.71 -23.79
CA THR A 350 -8.08 8.36 -24.03
C THR A 350 -9.51 8.27 -23.53
N LEU A 351 -10.42 7.90 -24.43
CA LEU A 351 -11.84 7.73 -24.11
C LEU A 351 -12.07 6.40 -23.39
N LEU A 352 -12.78 6.48 -22.28
CA LEU A 352 -13.18 5.36 -21.43
C LEU A 352 -14.70 5.33 -21.29
N TYR A 353 -15.25 4.15 -21.10
CA TYR A 353 -16.69 3.94 -20.95
C TYR A 353 -17.04 3.70 -19.49
N ASP A 354 -17.68 4.67 -18.88
CA ASP A 354 -18.17 4.57 -17.50
C ASP A 354 -19.63 4.09 -17.49
N VAL A 355 -19.79 2.81 -17.70
CA VAL A 355 -21.09 2.12 -17.71
C VAL A 355 -20.98 0.77 -16.97
N LYS A 356 -22.13 0.20 -16.62
CA LYS A 356 -22.17 -1.11 -15.95
C LYS A 356 -21.53 -2.18 -16.84
N LYS A 357 -20.44 -2.77 -16.35
CA LYS A 357 -19.70 -3.82 -17.05
C LYS A 357 -19.27 -4.91 -16.06
N VAL A 358 -19.41 -6.17 -16.47
CA VAL A 358 -18.98 -7.34 -15.67
C VAL A 358 -17.63 -7.81 -16.20
N TYR A 359 -16.65 -7.88 -15.34
CA TYR A 359 -15.32 -8.42 -15.62
C TYR A 359 -15.20 -9.82 -15.02
N LYS A 360 -14.53 -10.75 -15.69
CA LYS A 360 -14.24 -12.08 -15.15
C LYS A 360 -13.00 -12.01 -14.27
N THR A 361 -13.11 -12.45 -13.02
CA THR A 361 -11.96 -12.66 -12.14
C THR A 361 -11.18 -13.90 -12.55
N LYS A 362 -9.94 -14.05 -12.05
CA LYS A 362 -9.15 -15.28 -12.26
C LYS A 362 -9.86 -16.57 -11.77
N LYS A 363 -10.76 -16.42 -10.79
CA LYS A 363 -11.56 -17.55 -10.26
C LYS A 363 -12.81 -17.84 -11.07
N GLY A 364 -13.07 -17.09 -12.15
CA GLY A 364 -14.26 -17.23 -12.99
C GLY A 364 -15.51 -16.53 -12.45
N GLU A 365 -15.42 -15.86 -11.29
CA GLU A 365 -16.51 -15.08 -10.72
C GLU A 365 -16.66 -13.74 -11.46
N GLY A 366 -17.89 -13.21 -11.54
CA GLY A 366 -18.15 -11.90 -12.11
C GLY A 366 -17.78 -10.79 -11.13
N PHE A 367 -16.99 -9.80 -11.58
CA PHE A 367 -16.68 -8.57 -10.83
C PHE A 367 -17.29 -7.37 -11.54
N THR A 368 -18.19 -6.65 -10.88
CA THR A 368 -18.84 -5.44 -11.40
C THR A 368 -18.42 -4.23 -10.56
N PRO A 369 -17.55 -3.35 -11.07
CA PRO A 369 -17.17 -2.14 -10.35
C PRO A 369 -18.32 -1.12 -10.39
N TYR A 370 -18.47 -0.36 -9.30
CA TYR A 370 -19.38 0.79 -9.19
C TYR A 370 -18.59 2.03 -8.79
N ASN A 371 -19.02 3.20 -9.28
CA ASN A 371 -18.49 4.47 -8.81
C ASN A 371 -19.00 4.76 -7.39
N TYR A 372 -18.28 5.60 -6.68
CA TYR A 372 -18.60 5.91 -5.28
C TYR A 372 -19.94 6.63 -5.12
N ASP A 373 -20.30 7.47 -6.09
CA ASP A 373 -21.59 8.19 -6.14
C ASP A 373 -22.77 7.32 -6.60
N GLY A 374 -22.53 6.05 -6.92
CA GLY A 374 -23.52 5.10 -7.41
C GLY A 374 -24.00 5.36 -8.84
N ARG A 375 -23.37 6.26 -9.60
CA ARG A 375 -23.75 6.65 -10.96
C ARG A 375 -22.72 6.17 -11.98
N PHE A 376 -23.16 6.09 -13.22
CA PHE A 376 -22.30 5.90 -14.38
C PHE A 376 -22.32 7.18 -15.22
N HIS A 377 -21.17 7.59 -15.75
CA HIS A 377 -20.99 8.89 -16.42
C HIS A 377 -20.84 8.78 -17.94
N GLY A 378 -20.96 7.57 -18.49
CA GLY A 378 -20.92 7.32 -19.94
C GLY A 378 -19.54 7.53 -20.55
N LEU A 379 -19.43 8.52 -21.43
CA LEU A 379 -18.17 8.84 -22.13
C LEU A 379 -17.30 9.75 -21.25
N VAL A 380 -16.17 9.27 -20.77
CA VAL A 380 -15.24 10.05 -19.95
C VAL A 380 -13.82 9.96 -20.49
N LEU A 381 -13.09 11.08 -20.50
CA LEU A 381 -11.66 11.08 -20.84
C LEU A 381 -10.82 10.63 -19.65
N ALA A 382 -9.68 10.01 -19.92
CA ALA A 382 -8.75 9.52 -18.88
C ALA A 382 -8.35 10.60 -17.87
N ARG A 383 -8.22 11.87 -18.28
CA ARG A 383 -8.02 13.04 -17.41
C ARG A 383 -9.10 13.15 -16.36
N GLU A 384 -10.34 13.20 -16.78
CA GLU A 384 -11.50 13.38 -15.91
C GLU A 384 -11.69 12.14 -15.01
N ALA A 385 -11.54 10.94 -15.59
CA ALA A 385 -11.65 9.68 -14.87
C ALA A 385 -10.66 9.55 -13.72
N LEU A 386 -9.37 9.94 -13.92
CA LEU A 386 -8.36 9.91 -12.88
C LEU A 386 -8.55 11.03 -11.85
N ALA A 387 -8.80 12.27 -12.31
CA ALA A 387 -8.96 13.42 -11.43
C ALA A 387 -10.19 13.29 -10.53
N SER A 388 -11.32 12.82 -11.07
CA SER A 388 -12.58 12.55 -10.36
C SER A 388 -12.60 11.20 -9.66
N SER A 389 -11.54 10.39 -9.83
CA SER A 389 -11.41 9.09 -9.14
C SER A 389 -12.48 8.04 -9.50
N PHE A 390 -13.05 8.07 -10.72
CA PHE A 390 -14.06 7.10 -11.14
C PHE A 390 -13.49 5.66 -11.11
N ASN A 391 -14.29 4.73 -10.62
CA ASN A 391 -13.87 3.34 -10.42
C ASN A 391 -13.94 2.52 -11.71
N VAL A 392 -15.06 2.60 -12.41
CA VAL A 392 -15.32 1.81 -13.63
C VAL A 392 -14.28 2.11 -14.70
N PRO A 393 -13.98 3.39 -15.04
CA PRO A 393 -12.93 3.71 -15.99
C PRO A 393 -11.53 3.27 -15.56
N ALA A 394 -11.24 3.26 -14.25
CA ALA A 394 -9.94 2.80 -13.75
C ALA A 394 -9.76 1.28 -13.94
N VAL A 395 -10.81 0.50 -13.68
CA VAL A 395 -10.81 -0.95 -13.94
C VAL A 395 -10.73 -1.24 -15.44
N GLU A 396 -11.46 -0.48 -16.27
CA GLU A 396 -11.37 -0.59 -17.73
C GLU A 396 -9.93 -0.28 -18.20
N MET A 397 -9.31 0.77 -17.69
CA MET A 397 -7.93 1.13 -18.03
C MET A 397 -6.96 0.01 -17.62
N LEU A 398 -7.10 -0.55 -16.40
CA LEU A 398 -6.26 -1.68 -15.97
C LEU A 398 -6.47 -2.92 -16.85
N ASN A 399 -7.70 -3.21 -17.24
CA ASN A 399 -7.99 -4.32 -18.15
C ASN A 399 -7.31 -4.13 -19.52
N ARG A 400 -7.27 -2.89 -20.05
CA ARG A 400 -6.59 -2.56 -21.31
C ARG A 400 -5.07 -2.66 -21.22
N VAL A 401 -4.47 -2.25 -20.10
CA VAL A 401 -3.00 -2.27 -19.94
C VAL A 401 -2.46 -3.62 -19.49
N GLY A 402 -3.27 -4.40 -18.81
CA GLY A 402 -2.91 -5.71 -18.28
C GLY A 402 -2.28 -5.65 -16.88
N LEU A 403 -2.62 -6.66 -16.08
CA LEU A 403 -2.21 -6.77 -14.68
C LEU A 403 -0.69 -6.87 -14.50
N GLN A 404 -0.01 -7.60 -15.38
CA GLN A 404 1.44 -7.82 -15.28
C GLN A 404 2.24 -6.53 -15.45
N ASP A 405 1.88 -5.71 -16.44
CA ASP A 405 2.54 -4.42 -16.65
C ASP A 405 2.27 -3.45 -15.50
N PHE A 406 1.04 -3.47 -14.95
CA PHE A 406 0.72 -2.72 -13.73
C PHE A 406 1.60 -3.14 -12.55
N LEU A 407 1.72 -4.44 -12.25
CA LEU A 407 2.54 -4.95 -11.16
C LEU A 407 4.03 -4.60 -11.34
N LYS A 408 4.52 -4.69 -12.57
CA LYS A 408 5.88 -4.25 -12.92
C LYS A 408 6.08 -2.77 -12.63
N THR A 409 5.16 -1.91 -13.07
CA THR A 409 5.23 -0.46 -12.83
C THR A 409 5.15 -0.13 -11.34
N ALA A 410 4.26 -0.80 -10.60
CA ALA A 410 4.11 -0.63 -9.15
C ALA A 410 5.43 -0.93 -8.42
N ARG A 411 6.10 -2.05 -8.75
CA ARG A 411 7.42 -2.41 -8.19
C ARG A 411 8.51 -1.42 -8.62
N GLN A 412 8.49 -0.95 -9.86
CA GLN A 412 9.44 0.06 -10.33
C GLN A 412 9.29 1.40 -9.60
N LEU A 413 8.08 1.75 -9.19
CA LEU A 413 7.80 2.94 -8.38
C LEU A 413 8.03 2.74 -6.88
N GLY A 414 8.36 1.52 -6.43
CA GLY A 414 8.77 1.24 -5.06
C GLY A 414 7.72 0.56 -4.16
N ILE A 415 6.62 0.05 -4.71
CA ILE A 415 5.70 -0.77 -3.92
C ILE A 415 6.34 -2.13 -3.66
N SER A 416 6.74 -2.35 -2.41
CA SER A 416 7.52 -3.53 -1.99
C SER A 416 6.65 -4.77 -1.72
N THR A 417 5.33 -4.61 -1.60
CA THR A 417 4.41 -5.62 -1.09
C THR A 417 3.83 -6.53 -2.17
N TYR A 418 3.88 -6.14 -3.45
CA TYR A 418 3.28 -6.89 -4.55
C TYR A 418 4.19 -8.01 -5.07
N THR A 419 4.36 -9.05 -4.26
CA THR A 419 5.28 -10.17 -4.54
C THR A 419 4.59 -11.47 -5.02
N GLN A 420 3.27 -11.60 -4.85
CA GLN A 420 2.49 -12.80 -5.15
C GLN A 420 1.48 -12.50 -6.26
N GLU A 421 1.91 -12.59 -7.51
CA GLU A 421 1.14 -12.17 -8.70
C GLU A 421 -0.18 -12.94 -8.89
N GLU A 422 -0.22 -14.20 -8.46
CA GLU A 422 -1.39 -15.06 -8.55
C GLU A 422 -2.55 -14.61 -7.66
N ARG A 423 -2.29 -13.79 -6.63
CA ARG A 423 -3.31 -13.29 -5.69
C ARG A 423 -4.10 -12.09 -6.20
N TYR A 424 -3.63 -11.44 -7.25
CA TYR A 424 -4.19 -10.16 -7.70
C TYR A 424 -5.04 -10.31 -8.95
N ASP A 425 -6.05 -9.46 -9.06
CA ASP A 425 -6.94 -9.31 -10.21
C ASP A 425 -7.20 -7.82 -10.52
N LEU A 426 -8.21 -7.53 -11.35
CA LEU A 426 -8.53 -6.15 -11.75
C LEU A 426 -8.96 -5.24 -10.59
N SER A 427 -9.39 -5.81 -9.46
CA SER A 427 -9.77 -5.02 -8.27
C SER A 427 -8.57 -4.30 -7.64
N ILE A 428 -7.34 -4.71 -7.97
CA ILE A 428 -6.11 -4.09 -7.42
C ILE A 428 -6.03 -2.59 -7.72
N THR A 429 -6.54 -2.11 -8.89
CA THR A 429 -6.56 -0.67 -9.20
C THR A 429 -7.45 0.14 -8.25
N LEU A 430 -8.38 -0.54 -7.57
CA LEU A 430 -9.24 0.03 -6.54
C LEU A 430 -8.68 -0.20 -5.13
N GLY A 431 -7.44 -0.71 -5.04
CA GLY A 431 -6.75 -0.92 -3.78
C GLY A 431 -7.05 -2.25 -3.09
N GLY A 432 -7.44 -3.28 -3.83
CA GLY A 432 -7.70 -4.63 -3.30
C GLY A 432 -6.46 -5.36 -2.75
N ALA A 433 -5.29 -4.74 -2.74
CA ALA A 433 -4.05 -5.29 -2.20
C ALA A 433 -3.35 -4.28 -1.30
N GLU A 434 -2.78 -4.76 -0.20
CA GLU A 434 -2.20 -3.93 0.86
C GLU A 434 -0.85 -3.32 0.48
N VAL A 435 -0.63 -2.08 0.92
CA VAL A 435 0.64 -1.33 0.79
C VAL A 435 0.99 -0.65 2.11
N LYS A 436 2.23 -0.19 2.23
CA LYS A 436 2.66 0.69 3.32
C LYS A 436 2.39 2.15 2.94
N LEU A 437 2.03 3.00 3.93
CA LEU A 437 1.89 4.44 3.69
C LEU A 437 3.20 5.04 3.17
N LEU A 438 4.33 4.65 3.74
CA LEU A 438 5.66 5.10 3.29
C LEU A 438 5.93 4.76 1.82
N ASP A 439 5.68 3.50 1.40
CA ASP A 439 5.89 3.06 0.02
C ASP A 439 5.03 3.86 -0.95
N LEU A 440 3.73 3.99 -0.64
CA LEU A 440 2.81 4.71 -1.52
C LEU A 440 3.11 6.22 -1.54
N THR A 441 3.52 6.82 -0.41
CA THR A 441 3.98 8.22 -0.39
C THR A 441 5.20 8.40 -1.28
N ASN A 442 6.13 7.44 -1.31
CA ASN A 442 7.30 7.49 -2.18
C ASN A 442 6.96 7.27 -3.67
N VAL A 443 5.90 6.53 -4.01
CA VAL A 443 5.36 6.48 -5.38
C VAL A 443 5.02 7.90 -5.85
N PHE A 444 4.29 8.66 -5.04
CA PHE A 444 3.91 10.04 -5.37
C PHE A 444 5.14 10.98 -5.38
N ALA A 445 6.09 10.81 -4.47
CA ALA A 445 7.36 11.53 -4.49
C ALA A 445 8.15 11.23 -5.77
N SER A 446 8.10 10.00 -6.27
CA SER A 446 8.71 9.62 -7.55
C SER A 446 8.07 10.34 -8.73
N LEU A 447 6.73 10.55 -8.70
CA LEU A 447 6.05 11.39 -9.71
C LEU A 447 6.48 12.84 -9.59
N GLY A 448 6.60 13.40 -8.37
CA GLY A 448 7.12 14.75 -8.12
C GLY A 448 8.55 14.96 -8.63
N ARG A 449 9.35 13.91 -8.66
CA ARG A 449 10.73 13.87 -9.19
C ARG A 449 10.82 13.60 -10.70
N GLY A 450 9.72 13.71 -11.45
CA GLY A 450 9.72 13.41 -12.88
C GLY A 450 9.79 11.92 -13.21
N GLY A 451 9.26 11.06 -12.35
CA GLY A 451 9.26 9.61 -12.51
C GLY A 451 10.59 8.94 -12.17
N ILE A 452 11.39 9.56 -11.32
CA ILE A 452 12.64 9.02 -10.80
C ILE A 452 12.39 8.43 -9.41
N PHE A 453 12.59 7.14 -9.26
CA PHE A 453 12.54 6.47 -7.97
C PHE A 453 13.85 6.67 -7.22
N LYS A 454 13.73 7.07 -5.95
CA LYS A 454 14.79 7.03 -4.94
C LYS A 454 14.29 6.25 -3.74
N GLU A 455 15.16 5.45 -3.13
CA GLU A 455 14.84 4.76 -1.88
C GLU A 455 14.67 5.80 -0.77
N PRO A 456 13.56 5.80 -0.01
CA PRO A 456 13.43 6.69 1.14
C PRO A 456 14.46 6.35 2.19
N TYR A 457 15.05 7.38 2.83
CA TYR A 457 16.02 7.17 3.89
C TYR A 457 15.76 8.08 5.08
N ALA A 458 16.17 7.61 6.24
CA ALA A 458 15.99 8.34 7.50
C ALA A 458 17.30 8.51 8.27
N ILE A 459 18.34 7.73 7.99
CA ILE A 459 19.64 7.82 8.66
C ILE A 459 20.60 8.60 7.75
N GLU A 460 21.03 9.77 8.21
CA GLU A 460 22.01 10.61 7.54
C GLU A 460 23.43 10.08 7.79
N SER A 461 23.77 9.86 9.06
CA SER A 461 25.06 9.31 9.45
C SER A 461 25.01 8.58 10.79
N VAL A 462 25.98 7.70 11.00
CA VAL A 462 26.19 7.07 12.30
C VAL A 462 27.66 7.22 12.67
N THR A 463 27.92 7.75 13.87
CA THR A 463 29.27 7.89 14.42
C THR A 463 29.41 7.08 15.71
N ALA A 464 30.59 6.58 15.98
CA ALA A 464 30.95 6.05 17.30
C ALA A 464 31.07 7.17 18.33
N ASP A 465 31.03 6.84 19.63
CA ASP A 465 31.30 7.80 20.71
C ASP A 465 32.71 8.43 20.58
N SER A 466 33.65 7.76 19.91
CA SER A 466 34.97 8.30 19.58
C SER A 466 34.96 9.40 18.49
N GLY A 467 33.81 9.65 17.86
CA GLY A 467 33.68 10.56 16.72
C GLY A 467 33.95 9.91 15.34
N ALA A 468 34.38 8.64 15.31
CA ALA A 468 34.63 7.95 14.05
C ALA A 468 33.32 7.68 13.30
N THR A 469 33.24 8.01 12.00
CA THR A 469 32.08 7.70 11.15
C THR A 469 32.03 6.21 10.85
N ILE A 470 30.90 5.59 11.20
CA ILE A 470 30.59 4.16 10.95
C ILE A 470 29.78 4.01 9.65
N TYR A 471 28.84 4.94 9.44
CA TYR A 471 27.97 4.96 8.28
C TYR A 471 27.72 6.40 7.84
N GLN A 472 27.66 6.62 6.55
CA GLN A 472 27.28 7.88 5.94
C GLN A 472 26.33 7.57 4.79
N HIS A 473 25.14 8.17 4.78
CA HIS A 473 24.24 8.07 3.64
C HIS A 473 24.91 8.65 2.39
N LYS A 474 24.82 7.92 1.28
CA LYS A 474 25.30 8.39 -0.02
C LYS A 474 24.10 8.65 -0.89
N SER A 475 23.90 9.91 -1.29
CA SER A 475 22.85 10.26 -2.24
C SER A 475 23.11 9.60 -3.58
N GLU A 476 22.16 8.78 -4.01
CA GLU A 476 22.21 8.17 -5.34
C GLU A 476 21.33 8.97 -6.31
N PRO A 477 21.67 8.98 -7.61
CA PRO A 477 20.90 9.73 -8.61
C PRO A 477 19.47 9.23 -8.77
N GLY A 478 19.16 8.03 -8.25
CA GLY A 478 17.90 7.36 -8.43
C GLY A 478 17.79 6.62 -9.78
N ARG A 479 16.72 5.85 -9.96
CA ARG A 479 16.46 5.11 -11.19
C ARG A 479 15.21 5.61 -11.90
N ILE A 480 15.24 5.63 -13.22
CA ILE A 480 14.07 5.95 -14.05
C ILE A 480 13.02 4.84 -13.88
N ALA A 481 11.82 5.19 -13.40
CA ALA A 481 10.77 4.22 -13.08
C ALA A 481 9.71 4.07 -14.18
N LEU A 482 9.51 5.10 -15.03
CA LEU A 482 8.44 5.13 -16.03
C LEU A 482 8.95 5.05 -17.48
N GLY A 483 10.13 4.46 -17.68
CA GLY A 483 10.71 4.23 -19.02
C GLY A 483 11.18 5.50 -19.72
N LYS A 484 11.28 5.45 -21.05
CA LYS A 484 11.89 6.50 -21.88
C LYS A 484 11.27 7.90 -21.69
N ASN A 485 9.93 7.96 -21.52
CA ASN A 485 9.19 9.21 -21.38
C ASN A 485 8.84 9.52 -19.92
N SER A 486 9.68 9.11 -18.97
CA SER A 486 9.42 9.18 -17.54
C SER A 486 9.00 10.57 -17.08
N GLY A 487 9.76 11.60 -17.45
CA GLY A 487 9.45 13.00 -17.09
C GLY A 487 8.12 13.48 -17.64
N GLN A 488 7.82 13.17 -18.91
CA GLN A 488 6.58 13.57 -19.56
C GLN A 488 5.36 12.86 -18.94
N ILE A 489 5.48 11.56 -18.64
CA ILE A 489 4.42 10.77 -17.97
C ILE A 489 4.16 11.30 -16.57
N ALA A 490 5.19 11.52 -15.78
CA ALA A 490 5.08 12.08 -14.44
C ALA A 490 4.45 13.48 -14.45
N TYR A 491 4.84 14.31 -15.42
CA TYR A 491 4.24 15.64 -15.62
C TYR A 491 2.75 15.56 -15.97
N LEU A 492 2.34 14.66 -16.90
CA LEU A 492 0.93 14.48 -17.24
C LEU A 492 0.12 14.06 -16.01
N LEU A 493 0.64 13.14 -15.19
CA LEU A 493 -0.01 12.74 -13.95
C LEU A 493 -0.11 13.90 -12.95
N SER A 494 0.95 14.69 -12.79
CA SER A 494 0.96 15.87 -11.94
C SER A 494 -0.05 16.91 -12.42
N ASP A 495 -0.13 17.13 -13.72
CA ASP A 495 -1.06 18.05 -14.37
C ASP A 495 -2.53 17.60 -14.16
N ILE A 496 -2.82 16.31 -14.33
CA ILE A 496 -4.16 15.76 -14.11
C ILE A 496 -4.54 15.81 -12.62
N LEU A 497 -3.65 15.39 -11.74
CA LEU A 497 -3.91 15.33 -10.29
C LEU A 497 -3.92 16.72 -9.62
N SER A 498 -3.45 17.77 -10.27
CA SER A 498 -3.56 19.17 -9.83
C SER A 498 -4.71 19.93 -10.51
N ASP A 499 -5.38 19.33 -11.49
CA ASP A 499 -6.47 19.96 -12.23
C ASP A 499 -7.77 20.00 -11.41
N GLN A 500 -8.05 21.18 -10.83
CA GLN A 500 -9.25 21.38 -10.02
C GLN A 500 -10.54 21.24 -10.84
N LYS A 501 -10.54 21.66 -12.13
CA LYS A 501 -11.72 21.57 -12.98
C LYS A 501 -12.07 20.13 -13.35
N ALA A 502 -11.07 19.34 -13.71
CA ALA A 502 -11.26 17.92 -14.01
C ALA A 502 -11.70 17.10 -12.79
N ARG A 503 -11.49 17.64 -11.56
CA ARG A 503 -11.88 17.00 -10.29
C ARG A 503 -13.33 17.28 -9.87
N ILE A 504 -13.95 18.35 -10.40
CA ILE A 504 -15.30 18.80 -9.98
C ILE A 504 -16.34 17.67 -10.04
N PRO A 505 -16.42 16.84 -11.10
CA PRO A 505 -17.46 15.81 -11.18
C PRO A 505 -17.44 14.82 -10.02
N GLY A 506 -16.23 14.48 -9.52
CA GLY A 506 -16.08 13.52 -8.41
C GLY A 506 -16.10 14.13 -7.02
N PHE A 507 -15.70 15.40 -6.84
CA PHE A 507 -15.45 16.00 -5.53
C PHE A 507 -16.11 17.37 -5.29
N GLY A 508 -16.76 17.94 -6.31
CA GLY A 508 -17.32 19.29 -6.24
C GLY A 508 -16.25 20.40 -6.29
N GLU A 509 -16.71 21.63 -6.38
CA GLU A 509 -15.82 22.81 -6.49
C GLU A 509 -15.04 23.10 -5.20
N LYS A 510 -15.72 22.97 -4.05
CA LYS A 510 -15.14 23.24 -2.73
C LYS A 510 -14.80 21.92 -2.03
N ASN A 511 -13.54 21.57 -1.98
CA ASN A 511 -13.09 20.34 -1.31
C ASN A 511 -11.71 20.54 -0.65
N ALA A 512 -11.37 19.66 0.28
CA ALA A 512 -10.14 19.74 1.07
C ALA A 512 -8.86 19.39 0.29
N LEU A 513 -8.94 19.12 -1.03
CA LEU A 513 -7.77 18.80 -1.85
C LEU A 513 -7.13 20.05 -2.48
N VAL A 514 -7.70 21.24 -2.24
CA VAL A 514 -7.23 22.50 -2.82
C VAL A 514 -6.28 23.18 -1.83
N LEU A 515 -5.03 23.42 -2.26
CA LEU A 515 -4.06 24.27 -1.56
C LEU A 515 -4.02 25.67 -2.19
N ASP A 516 -3.28 26.59 -1.54
CA ASP A 516 -3.00 27.93 -2.05
C ASP A 516 -1.96 27.95 -3.20
N ARG A 517 -1.46 26.78 -3.56
CA ARG A 517 -0.45 26.54 -4.59
C ARG A 517 -0.71 25.24 -5.36
N PRO A 518 -0.09 25.02 -6.53
CA PRO A 518 -0.25 23.77 -7.27
C PRO A 518 0.18 22.57 -6.43
N ALA A 519 -0.72 21.61 -6.32
CA ALA A 519 -0.46 20.33 -5.66
C ALA A 519 -1.21 19.21 -6.38
N ALA A 520 -0.51 18.16 -6.72
CA ALA A 520 -1.07 16.95 -7.28
C ALA A 520 -1.53 16.04 -6.14
N VAL A 521 -2.82 15.69 -6.08
CA VAL A 521 -3.42 15.02 -4.91
C VAL A 521 -4.32 13.88 -5.35
N LYS A 522 -4.29 12.78 -4.60
CA LYS A 522 -5.19 11.65 -4.77
C LYS A 522 -5.69 11.11 -3.44
N THR A 523 -6.98 10.86 -3.36
CA THR A 523 -7.63 10.21 -2.22
C THR A 523 -7.77 8.71 -2.43
N GLY A 524 -7.83 7.97 -1.34
CA GLY A 524 -8.20 6.57 -1.27
C GLY A 524 -9.27 6.35 -0.20
N THR A 525 -10.20 5.46 -0.48
CA THR A 525 -11.20 4.97 0.46
C THR A 525 -11.38 3.49 0.16
N THR A 526 -11.30 2.66 1.18
CA THR A 526 -11.54 1.22 1.03
C THR A 526 -13.02 0.89 1.12
N THR A 527 -13.39 -0.27 0.61
CA THR A 527 -14.71 -0.85 0.83
C THR A 527 -14.98 -0.93 2.34
N ASP A 528 -16.22 -0.67 2.75
CA ASP A 528 -16.64 -0.68 4.16
C ASP A 528 -15.87 0.30 5.07
N TRP A 529 -15.22 1.31 4.52
CA TRP A 529 -14.56 2.42 5.24
C TRP A 529 -13.49 1.99 6.27
N HIS A 530 -12.70 0.94 5.99
CA HIS A 530 -11.61 0.54 6.89
C HIS A 530 -10.44 1.52 6.87
N ASP A 531 -10.10 2.05 5.69
CA ASP A 531 -8.93 2.92 5.50
C ASP A 531 -9.29 4.15 4.66
N ASN A 532 -8.82 5.30 5.08
CA ASN A 532 -8.89 6.54 4.33
C ASN A 532 -7.49 7.08 4.08
N TRP A 533 -7.23 7.46 2.83
CA TRP A 533 -5.94 7.95 2.38
C TRP A 533 -6.06 9.28 1.68
N THR A 534 -5.07 10.13 1.86
CA THR A 534 -4.84 11.29 1.00
C THR A 534 -3.34 11.47 0.84
N ILE A 535 -2.88 11.39 -0.41
CA ILE A 535 -1.49 11.58 -0.73
C ILE A 535 -1.39 12.68 -1.78
N GLY A 536 -0.54 13.65 -1.53
CA GLY A 536 -0.33 14.73 -2.48
C GLY A 536 1.05 15.34 -2.37
N TYR A 537 1.49 15.98 -3.45
CA TYR A 537 2.81 16.55 -3.57
C TYR A 537 2.81 17.89 -4.29
N THR A 538 3.77 18.72 -3.91
CA THR A 538 4.29 19.85 -4.67
C THR A 538 5.57 19.41 -5.37
N PRO A 539 6.23 20.25 -6.20
CA PRO A 539 7.52 19.87 -6.77
C PRO A 539 8.56 19.41 -5.73
N SER A 540 8.61 20.05 -4.53
CA SER A 540 9.65 19.78 -3.53
C SER A 540 9.26 18.79 -2.44
N TYR A 541 7.99 18.63 -2.10
CA TYR A 541 7.57 17.85 -0.93
C TYR A 541 6.36 16.96 -1.25
N THR A 542 6.34 15.78 -0.61
CA THR A 542 5.21 14.83 -0.69
C THR A 542 4.72 14.49 0.71
N VAL A 543 3.41 14.60 0.91
CA VAL A 543 2.74 14.24 2.16
C VAL A 543 1.74 13.11 1.88
N GLY A 544 1.89 12.01 2.61
CA GLY A 544 0.92 10.94 2.69
C GLY A 544 0.25 10.92 4.05
N VAL A 545 -1.08 10.82 4.08
CA VAL A 545 -1.90 10.70 5.28
C VAL A 545 -2.79 9.47 5.18
N TRP A 546 -2.85 8.71 6.25
CA TRP A 546 -3.81 7.65 6.50
C TRP A 546 -4.61 7.97 7.75
N ILE A 547 -5.91 7.67 7.76
CA ILE A 547 -6.74 7.59 8.95
C ILE A 547 -7.55 6.31 8.97
N GLY A 548 -7.81 5.78 10.16
CA GLY A 548 -8.55 4.55 10.36
C GLY A 548 -8.41 4.01 11.78
N ASN A 549 -8.64 2.71 11.92
CA ASN A 549 -8.50 1.99 13.17
C ASN A 549 -7.36 0.97 13.08
N ASN A 550 -6.44 0.95 14.06
CA ASN A 550 -5.27 0.07 14.03
C ASN A 550 -5.64 -1.42 14.04
N ASP A 551 -6.75 -1.78 14.67
CA ASP A 551 -7.31 -3.13 14.74
C ASP A 551 -8.11 -3.53 13.49
N ASN A 552 -8.16 -2.64 12.50
CA ASN A 552 -8.92 -2.79 11.27
C ASN A 552 -10.46 -2.80 11.46
N HIS A 553 -10.97 -2.24 12.56
CA HIS A 553 -12.41 -2.01 12.72
C HIS A 553 -12.88 -0.97 11.68
N PRO A 554 -14.04 -1.18 11.00
CA PRO A 554 -14.53 -0.23 10.01
C PRO A 554 -14.95 1.10 10.66
N MET A 555 -14.66 2.19 9.99
CA MET A 555 -15.17 3.52 10.31
C MET A 555 -16.62 3.68 9.83
N LYS A 556 -17.28 4.80 10.14
CA LYS A 556 -18.67 5.07 9.76
C LYS A 556 -18.75 6.17 8.69
N GLN A 557 -19.19 5.81 7.49
CA GLN A 557 -19.55 6.74 6.41
C GLN A 557 -18.56 7.90 6.17
N ILE A 558 -17.26 7.61 6.21
CA ILE A 558 -16.20 8.60 6.00
C ILE A 558 -15.34 8.23 4.79
N THR A 559 -14.96 9.22 4.01
CA THR A 559 -14.18 9.06 2.79
C THR A 559 -12.82 9.70 2.91
N GLY A 560 -11.91 9.38 2.00
CA GLY A 560 -10.60 10.04 1.94
C GLY A 560 -10.70 11.57 1.85
N VAL A 561 -11.74 12.12 1.19
CA VAL A 561 -11.91 13.56 1.05
C VAL A 561 -12.48 14.24 2.31
N THR A 562 -13.26 13.52 3.11
CA THR A 562 -13.85 14.05 4.36
C THR A 562 -13.05 13.70 5.60
N GLY A 563 -12.26 12.62 5.55
CA GLY A 563 -11.41 12.13 6.63
C GLY A 563 -9.95 12.56 6.51
N ALA A 564 -9.17 11.91 5.65
CA ALA A 564 -7.73 12.14 5.56
C ALA A 564 -7.37 13.49 4.89
N ALA A 565 -8.17 13.98 3.94
CA ALA A 565 -7.84 15.19 3.20
C ALA A 565 -7.84 16.48 4.04
N PRO A 566 -8.75 16.70 5.00
CA PRO A 566 -8.68 17.87 5.86
C PRO A 566 -7.42 17.93 6.71
N LEU A 567 -6.98 16.79 7.27
CA LEU A 567 -5.71 16.68 8.01
C LEU A 567 -4.53 16.95 7.09
N TRP A 568 -4.50 16.30 5.90
CA TRP A 568 -3.47 16.53 4.88
C TRP A 568 -3.39 18.01 4.48
N ASN A 569 -4.53 18.65 4.20
CA ASN A 569 -4.58 20.05 3.77
C ASN A 569 -4.03 21.00 4.85
N GLN A 570 -4.51 20.84 6.09
CA GLN A 570 -4.09 21.69 7.19
C GLN A 570 -2.59 21.53 7.46
N PHE A 571 -2.11 20.29 7.57
CA PHE A 571 -0.68 20.05 7.79
C PHE A 571 0.17 20.58 6.65
N PHE A 572 -0.19 20.30 5.40
CA PHE A 572 0.65 20.69 4.26
C PHE A 572 0.67 22.20 4.07
N ARG A 573 -0.45 22.88 4.31
CA ARG A 573 -0.55 24.34 4.28
C ARG A 573 0.35 24.99 5.34
N GLU A 574 0.29 24.52 6.60
CA GLU A 574 1.13 25.05 7.68
C GLU A 574 2.62 24.75 7.42
N TYR A 575 2.95 23.54 6.97
CA TYR A 575 4.32 23.17 6.64
C TYR A 575 4.91 24.00 5.49
N LEU A 576 4.10 24.35 4.51
CA LEU A 576 4.52 25.15 3.34
C LEU A 576 4.48 26.66 3.58
N LYS A 577 4.00 27.11 4.74
CA LYS A 577 3.95 28.53 5.09
C LYS A 577 5.36 29.13 5.09
N GLY A 578 5.53 30.24 4.36
CA GLY A 578 6.84 30.89 4.18
C GLY A 578 7.78 30.21 3.17
N LYS A 579 7.43 29.04 2.62
CA LYS A 579 8.20 28.41 1.54
C LYS A 579 7.77 28.95 0.17
N PRO A 580 8.68 29.00 -0.82
CA PRO A 580 8.38 29.44 -2.17
C PRO A 580 7.18 28.70 -2.78
N ARG A 581 6.38 29.41 -3.58
CA ARG A 581 5.37 28.79 -4.44
C ARG A 581 6.07 28.27 -5.69
N GLU A 582 5.95 26.99 -5.94
CA GLU A 582 6.56 26.29 -7.06
C GLU A 582 5.48 25.80 -8.02
N GLU A 583 5.81 25.77 -9.31
CA GLU A 583 4.96 25.22 -10.38
C GLU A 583 5.57 23.92 -10.90
N PHE A 584 4.70 22.98 -11.36
CA PHE A 584 5.18 21.81 -12.05
C PHE A 584 5.76 22.18 -13.42
N VAL A 585 7.05 21.98 -13.61
CA VAL A 585 7.74 22.36 -14.84
C VAL A 585 7.41 21.38 -15.96
N GLN A 586 6.90 21.92 -17.07
CA GLN A 586 6.61 21.10 -18.26
C GLN A 586 7.93 20.67 -18.92
N PRO A 587 8.19 19.36 -19.06
CA PRO A 587 9.40 18.89 -19.73
C PRO A 587 9.32 19.11 -21.25
N GLU A 588 10.48 19.04 -21.91
CA GLU A 588 10.54 19.02 -23.36
C GLU A 588 9.78 17.82 -23.95
N GLY A 589 9.38 17.93 -25.21
CA GLY A 589 8.65 16.87 -25.90
C GLY A 589 7.16 16.78 -25.56
N MET A 590 6.59 17.83 -24.97
CA MET A 590 5.14 17.98 -24.75
C MET A 590 4.52 18.87 -25.82
N LYS A 591 3.30 18.51 -26.25
CA LYS A 591 2.46 19.30 -27.17
C LYS A 591 1.10 19.58 -26.59
N LYS A 592 0.55 20.77 -26.89
CA LYS A 592 -0.85 21.13 -26.64
C LYS A 592 -1.63 21.03 -27.93
N VAL A 593 -2.73 20.30 -27.94
CA VAL A 593 -3.60 20.09 -29.11
C VAL A 593 -5.04 20.38 -28.72
N GLU A 594 -5.79 21.06 -29.62
CA GLU A 594 -7.24 21.21 -29.46
C GLU A 594 -7.93 19.91 -29.86
N ILE A 595 -8.75 19.38 -28.95
CA ILE A 595 -9.49 18.14 -29.15
C ILE A 595 -10.98 18.35 -28.87
N CYS A 596 -11.81 17.46 -29.41
CA CYS A 596 -13.22 17.39 -29.07
C CYS A 596 -13.37 16.70 -27.71
N LYS A 597 -13.96 17.36 -26.72
CA LYS A 597 -14.10 16.89 -25.35
C LYS A 597 -14.76 15.51 -25.22
N ILE A 598 -15.80 15.30 -26.06
CA ILE A 598 -16.58 14.05 -25.97
C ILE A 598 -15.87 12.82 -26.51
N SER A 599 -14.90 12.98 -27.45
CA SER A 599 -14.22 11.87 -28.11
C SER A 599 -12.72 11.76 -27.77
N GLY A 600 -12.11 12.86 -27.30
CA GLY A 600 -10.66 12.94 -27.17
C GLY A 600 -9.88 13.03 -28.49
N LEU A 601 -10.59 13.11 -29.63
CA LEU A 601 -10.04 13.19 -30.99
C LEU A 601 -10.01 14.65 -31.51
N LEU A 602 -9.40 14.87 -32.70
CA LEU A 602 -9.38 16.19 -33.32
C LEU A 602 -10.79 16.65 -33.62
N PRO A 603 -11.11 17.96 -33.52
CA PRO A 603 -12.42 18.46 -33.79
C PRO A 603 -12.80 18.25 -35.26
N ASP A 604 -14.00 17.83 -35.49
CA ASP A 604 -14.71 17.94 -36.79
C ASP A 604 -15.59 19.21 -36.83
N GLY A 605 -16.33 19.40 -37.89
CA GLY A 605 -17.25 20.55 -38.00
C GLY A 605 -18.46 20.49 -37.06
N LEU A 606 -18.70 19.37 -36.38
CA LEU A 606 -19.84 19.12 -35.49
C LEU A 606 -19.46 19.14 -34.00
N CYS A 607 -18.19 19.17 -33.68
CA CYS A 607 -17.74 19.20 -32.32
C CYS A 607 -18.18 20.46 -31.57
N GLN A 608 -19.10 20.34 -30.62
CA GLN A 608 -19.69 21.44 -29.86
C GLN A 608 -18.78 21.98 -28.76
N GLU A 609 -18.05 21.09 -28.04
CA GLU A 609 -17.18 21.47 -26.97
C GLU A 609 -15.74 21.03 -27.27
N LYS A 610 -14.84 22.02 -27.33
CA LYS A 610 -13.43 21.83 -27.62
C LYS A 610 -12.61 22.18 -26.37
N ILE A 611 -11.59 21.38 -26.09
CA ILE A 611 -10.65 21.60 -25.00
C ILE A 611 -9.21 21.52 -25.53
N ARG A 612 -8.29 22.18 -24.83
CA ARG A 612 -6.86 22.05 -25.12
C ARG A 612 -6.24 21.03 -24.18
N GLU A 613 -5.77 19.94 -24.74
CA GLU A 613 -5.16 18.84 -23.98
C GLU A 613 -3.68 18.73 -24.25
N LYS A 614 -2.94 18.17 -23.26
CA LYS A 614 -1.49 17.96 -23.31
C LYS A 614 -1.16 16.53 -23.69
N PHE A 615 -0.20 16.38 -24.58
CA PHE A 615 0.26 15.09 -25.11
C PHE A 615 1.78 15.00 -25.08
N ILE A 616 2.29 13.79 -24.90
CA ILE A 616 3.68 13.48 -25.26
C ILE A 616 3.77 13.53 -26.78
N ALA A 617 4.76 14.24 -27.32
CA ALA A 617 4.91 14.40 -28.77
C ALA A 617 4.92 13.04 -29.50
N GLY A 618 4.05 12.92 -30.49
CA GLY A 618 3.82 11.70 -31.27
C GLY A 618 2.66 10.83 -30.74
N THR A 619 2.06 11.17 -29.58
CA THR A 619 0.88 10.47 -29.04
C THR A 619 -0.43 11.25 -29.23
N GLU A 620 -0.35 12.45 -29.79
CA GLU A 620 -1.53 13.26 -30.12
C GLU A 620 -2.46 12.56 -31.12
N PRO A 621 -3.80 12.75 -31.01
CA PRO A 621 -4.74 12.13 -31.93
C PRO A 621 -4.51 12.62 -33.38
N LYS A 622 -4.63 11.72 -34.35
CA LYS A 622 -4.56 12.02 -35.78
C LYS A 622 -5.92 11.98 -36.46
N GLU A 623 -6.89 11.34 -35.84
CA GLU A 623 -8.23 11.15 -36.35
C GLU A 623 -9.14 12.27 -35.86
N LYS A 624 -10.14 12.63 -36.68
CA LYS A 624 -11.21 13.57 -36.28
C LYS A 624 -12.30 12.85 -35.53
N SER A 625 -13.01 13.58 -34.69
CA SER A 625 -14.21 13.10 -34.01
C SER A 625 -15.27 12.63 -35.01
N HIS A 626 -15.95 11.55 -34.67
CA HIS A 626 -17.06 10.97 -35.43
C HIS A 626 -18.24 10.62 -34.54
N LEU A 627 -18.15 11.00 -33.24
CA LEU A 627 -19.24 10.71 -32.29
C LEU A 627 -20.44 11.65 -32.44
N GLN A 628 -20.27 12.85 -33.01
CA GLN A 628 -21.36 13.77 -33.23
C GLN A 628 -21.81 13.68 -34.69
N VAL A 629 -23.10 13.50 -34.90
CA VAL A 629 -23.70 13.33 -36.23
C VAL A 629 -24.87 14.27 -36.40
N LYS A 630 -25.05 14.81 -37.62
CA LYS A 630 -26.25 15.51 -37.99
C LYS A 630 -27.31 14.53 -38.44
N ALA A 631 -28.52 14.66 -37.94
CA ALA A 631 -29.64 13.90 -38.40
C ALA A 631 -30.89 14.78 -38.54
N SER A 632 -31.66 14.49 -39.59
CA SER A 632 -32.96 15.11 -39.79
C SER A 632 -34.01 14.37 -38.96
N ILE A 633 -34.78 15.12 -38.19
CA ILE A 633 -35.82 14.62 -37.28
C ILE A 633 -37.18 15.14 -37.76
N ASP A 634 -38.17 14.26 -37.74
CA ASP A 634 -39.57 14.63 -37.92
C ASP A 634 -40.08 15.23 -36.61
N THR A 635 -40.37 16.53 -36.64
CA THR A 635 -40.82 17.31 -35.47
C THR A 635 -42.13 16.84 -34.87
N ARG A 636 -42.93 16.07 -35.60
CA ARG A 636 -44.24 15.54 -35.15
C ARG A 636 -44.10 14.40 -34.17
N ASN A 637 -43.00 13.61 -34.21
CA ASN A 637 -42.82 12.44 -33.37
C ASN A 637 -41.40 12.25 -32.82
N GLY A 638 -40.46 13.13 -33.20
CA GLY A 638 -39.06 13.03 -32.70
C GLY A 638 -38.24 11.91 -33.31
N LEU A 639 -38.77 11.19 -34.33
CA LEU A 639 -38.05 10.09 -35.01
C LEU A 639 -37.27 10.63 -36.23
N ARG A 640 -36.38 9.82 -36.80
CA ARG A 640 -35.56 10.24 -37.95
C ARG A 640 -36.49 10.54 -39.15
N ALA A 641 -36.26 11.66 -39.78
CA ALA A 641 -36.96 12.02 -41.00
C ALA A 641 -36.36 11.24 -42.18
N GLY A 642 -37.19 10.53 -42.90
CA GLY A 642 -36.85 9.92 -44.18
C GLY A 642 -36.86 10.94 -45.31
N THR A 643 -36.38 10.54 -46.49
CA THR A 643 -36.27 11.39 -47.69
C THR A 643 -37.62 11.91 -48.21
N THR A 644 -38.72 11.28 -47.86
CA THR A 644 -40.09 11.61 -48.25
C THR A 644 -40.84 12.45 -47.22
N CYS A 645 -40.17 12.85 -46.13
CA CYS A 645 -40.73 13.76 -45.15
C CYS A 645 -40.97 15.13 -45.77
N PRO A 646 -42.14 15.77 -45.53
CA PRO A 646 -42.38 17.17 -45.94
C PRO A 646 -41.38 18.07 -45.19
N SER A 647 -40.80 19.03 -45.95
CA SER A 647 -39.71 19.87 -45.44
C SER A 647 -40.12 20.72 -44.24
N GLU A 648 -41.39 21.06 -44.08
CA GLU A 648 -41.99 21.81 -42.97
C GLU A 648 -41.91 21.07 -41.61
N PHE A 649 -41.79 19.74 -41.65
CA PHE A 649 -41.67 18.90 -40.45
C PHE A 649 -40.24 18.39 -40.21
N ILE A 650 -39.28 18.84 -41.01
CA ILE A 650 -37.88 18.41 -40.87
C ILE A 650 -37.09 19.44 -40.07
N GLN A 651 -36.55 19.01 -38.95
CA GLN A 651 -35.53 19.75 -38.19
C GLN A 651 -34.24 19.00 -38.20
N THR A 652 -33.12 19.65 -38.56
CA THR A 652 -31.80 19.03 -38.49
C THR A 652 -31.17 19.33 -37.14
N GLU A 653 -30.77 18.30 -36.43
CA GLU A 653 -30.16 18.38 -35.11
C GLU A 653 -28.86 17.61 -35.04
N ILE A 654 -28.03 17.93 -34.02
CA ILE A 654 -26.79 17.23 -33.73
C ILE A 654 -27.08 16.24 -32.60
N PHE A 655 -26.73 15.00 -32.82
CA PHE A 655 -26.86 13.91 -31.88
C PHE A 655 -25.50 13.31 -31.58
N ILE A 656 -25.40 12.62 -30.44
CA ILE A 656 -24.27 11.74 -30.13
C ILE A 656 -24.64 10.34 -30.64
N ASN A 657 -23.80 9.83 -31.54
CA ASN A 657 -23.90 8.44 -32.00
C ASN A 657 -23.13 7.55 -30.99
N TYR A 658 -23.83 7.19 -29.91
CA TYR A 658 -23.26 6.35 -28.87
C TYR A 658 -22.92 4.96 -29.40
N PRO A 659 -21.73 4.40 -29.05
CA PRO A 659 -21.45 3.00 -29.25
C PRO A 659 -22.54 2.11 -28.64
N GLN A 660 -22.70 0.92 -29.15
CA GLN A 660 -23.76 0.01 -28.71
C GLN A 660 -23.72 -0.27 -27.22
N GLU A 661 -22.51 -0.38 -26.65
CA GLU A 661 -22.29 -0.59 -25.24
C GLU A 661 -22.86 0.53 -24.33
N LEU A 662 -22.93 1.73 -24.85
CA LEU A 662 -23.36 2.92 -24.13
C LEU A 662 -24.81 3.30 -24.40
N TYR A 663 -25.43 2.71 -25.42
CA TYR A 663 -26.74 3.16 -25.88
C TYR A 663 -27.83 3.01 -24.82
N SER A 664 -27.89 1.85 -24.15
CA SER A 664 -28.89 1.62 -23.09
C SER A 664 -28.70 2.60 -21.93
N TRP A 665 -27.45 2.79 -21.47
CA TRP A 665 -27.15 3.79 -20.46
C TRP A 665 -27.57 5.19 -20.91
N ALA A 666 -27.23 5.58 -22.14
CA ALA A 666 -27.56 6.93 -22.65
C ALA A 666 -29.05 7.20 -22.67
N VAL A 667 -29.86 6.19 -23.03
CA VAL A 667 -31.34 6.29 -23.04
C VAL A 667 -31.84 6.36 -21.58
N GLU A 668 -31.36 5.54 -20.68
CA GLU A 668 -31.77 5.51 -19.27
C GLU A 668 -31.39 6.82 -18.54
N ASP A 669 -30.24 7.41 -18.90
CA ASP A 669 -29.74 8.68 -18.32
C ASP A 669 -30.37 9.91 -18.97
N GLY A 670 -31.29 9.73 -19.94
CA GLY A 670 -31.99 10.83 -20.62
C GLY A 670 -31.09 11.63 -21.59
N GLN A 671 -29.99 11.04 -22.04
CA GLN A 671 -29.11 11.68 -23.02
C GLN A 671 -29.79 11.82 -24.39
N LYS A 672 -29.40 12.86 -25.14
CA LYS A 672 -29.89 13.05 -26.48
C LYS A 672 -29.28 12.05 -27.47
N VAL A 673 -29.91 10.88 -27.60
CA VAL A 673 -29.44 9.80 -28.48
C VAL A 673 -30.02 9.96 -29.89
N LEU A 674 -29.28 9.51 -30.90
CA LEU A 674 -29.79 9.43 -32.25
C LEU A 674 -30.95 8.42 -32.32
N PRO A 675 -32.20 8.80 -32.70
CA PRO A 675 -33.29 7.86 -32.82
C PRO A 675 -32.98 6.74 -33.83
N ARG A 676 -33.23 5.50 -33.47
CA ARG A 676 -32.95 4.34 -34.35
C ARG A 676 -34.01 4.16 -35.44
N GLN A 677 -35.23 4.60 -35.16
CA GLN A 677 -36.36 4.43 -36.05
C GLN A 677 -36.59 5.67 -36.93
N PHE A 678 -36.95 5.43 -38.16
CA PHE A 678 -37.47 6.47 -39.05
C PHE A 678 -38.95 6.72 -38.75
N SER A 679 -39.37 7.95 -39.01
CA SER A 679 -40.76 8.37 -38.83
C SER A 679 -41.68 7.62 -39.82
N PRO A 680 -42.66 6.87 -39.31
CA PRO A 680 -43.64 6.23 -40.17
C PRO A 680 -44.55 7.23 -40.91
N LEU A 681 -44.58 8.49 -40.43
CA LEU A 681 -45.36 9.58 -41.04
C LEU A 681 -44.71 10.14 -42.29
N CYS A 682 -43.52 9.71 -42.65
CA CYS A 682 -42.76 10.18 -43.79
C CYS A 682 -42.79 9.25 -45.02
N GLY A 683 -43.68 8.25 -45.03
CA GLY A 683 -43.74 7.24 -46.13
C GLY A 683 -42.53 6.29 -46.15
N SER A 684 -42.74 5.06 -46.53
CA SER A 684 -41.66 4.06 -46.51
C SER A 684 -40.86 4.08 -47.82
N LEU A 685 -39.81 4.90 -47.88
CA LEU A 685 -38.69 4.62 -48.76
C LEU A 685 -37.42 4.62 -47.88
N LEU A 686 -37.04 3.44 -47.49
CA LEU A 686 -35.80 3.12 -46.80
C LEU A 686 -34.60 3.44 -47.70
N GLN A 687 -34.05 4.65 -47.58
CA GLN A 687 -32.67 4.91 -48.00
C GLN A 687 -31.82 5.14 -46.77
N SER A 688 -31.08 4.13 -46.43
CA SER A 688 -30.07 4.14 -45.37
C SER A 688 -28.87 4.97 -45.83
N SER A 689 -28.73 6.16 -45.29
CA SER A 689 -27.44 6.84 -45.24
C SER A 689 -26.75 6.65 -43.87
N ASP A 690 -27.13 5.61 -43.12
CA ASP A 690 -26.36 5.21 -41.96
C ASP A 690 -25.11 4.53 -42.46
N THR A 691 -23.98 5.18 -42.28
CA THR A 691 -22.67 4.52 -42.32
C THR A 691 -22.59 3.56 -41.14
N SER A 692 -23.21 2.38 -41.31
CA SER A 692 -22.98 1.29 -40.41
C SER A 692 -21.47 1.00 -40.43
N TYR A 693 -20.84 1.05 -39.28
CA TYR A 693 -19.43 0.72 -39.17
C TYR A 693 -19.28 -0.54 -38.32
N ILE A 694 -18.23 -1.27 -38.61
CA ILE A 694 -17.77 -2.38 -37.82
C ILE A 694 -16.25 -2.35 -37.79
N GLN A 695 -15.68 -2.39 -36.61
CA GLN A 695 -14.22 -2.35 -36.39
C GLN A 695 -13.83 -3.43 -35.39
N ILE A 696 -12.90 -4.28 -35.78
CA ILE A 696 -12.30 -5.24 -34.84
C ILE A 696 -11.41 -4.47 -33.85
N ILE A 697 -11.69 -4.64 -32.56
CA ILE A 697 -10.91 -4.04 -31.46
C ILE A 697 -9.83 -5.00 -31.01
N TYR A 698 -10.14 -6.31 -31.04
CA TYR A 698 -9.21 -7.35 -30.66
C TYR A 698 -9.43 -8.62 -31.49
N PRO A 699 -8.34 -9.26 -31.98
CA PRO A 699 -6.94 -8.85 -31.85
C PRO A 699 -6.61 -7.57 -32.61
N LYS A 700 -5.50 -6.94 -32.24
CA LYS A 700 -4.91 -5.85 -33.01
C LYS A 700 -4.03 -6.38 -34.13
N GLU A 701 -3.79 -5.53 -35.15
CA GLU A 701 -2.88 -5.85 -36.23
C GLU A 701 -1.50 -6.31 -35.70
N LYS A 702 -1.03 -7.45 -36.19
CA LYS A 702 0.25 -8.09 -35.78
C LYS A 702 0.30 -8.57 -34.33
N THR A 703 -0.85 -8.81 -33.68
CA THR A 703 -0.85 -9.44 -32.35
C THR A 703 -0.23 -10.83 -32.42
N LEU A 704 0.68 -11.12 -31.51
CA LEU A 704 1.29 -12.44 -31.33
C LEU A 704 0.66 -13.15 -30.13
N PHE A 705 0.12 -14.34 -30.33
CA PHE A 705 -0.38 -15.21 -29.28
C PHE A 705 0.61 -16.38 -29.09
N GLU A 706 0.98 -16.62 -27.86
CA GLU A 706 1.77 -17.80 -27.50
C GLU A 706 0.83 -18.88 -26.97
N SER A 707 0.86 -20.05 -27.57
CA SER A 707 0.06 -21.20 -27.20
C SER A 707 0.92 -22.27 -26.55
N ALA A 708 0.58 -22.67 -25.32
CA ALA A 708 1.28 -23.76 -24.64
C ALA A 708 0.75 -25.12 -25.15
N PRO A 709 1.61 -26.06 -25.60
CA PRO A 709 1.20 -27.31 -26.22
C PRO A 709 0.24 -28.17 -25.39
N LEU A 710 0.37 -28.11 -24.05
CA LEU A 710 -0.48 -28.86 -23.09
C LEU A 710 -1.86 -28.24 -22.85
N LEU A 711 -2.12 -27.03 -23.34
CA LEU A 711 -3.33 -26.25 -23.05
C LEU A 711 -4.14 -25.88 -24.31
N ILE A 712 -3.67 -26.23 -25.51
CA ILE A 712 -4.31 -25.87 -26.80
C ILE A 712 -5.80 -26.30 -26.83
N ALA A 713 -6.15 -27.42 -26.19
CA ALA A 713 -7.52 -27.92 -26.17
C ALA A 713 -8.52 -26.98 -25.44
N ASN A 714 -8.04 -26.16 -24.51
CA ASN A 714 -8.87 -25.30 -23.64
C ASN A 714 -8.59 -23.80 -23.83
N GLN A 715 -7.68 -23.42 -24.73
CA GLN A 715 -7.43 -22.01 -25.06
C GLN A 715 -8.42 -21.51 -26.11
N ALA A 716 -8.93 -20.32 -25.90
CA ALA A 716 -9.74 -19.59 -26.87
C ALA A 716 -9.24 -18.14 -26.97
N ILE A 717 -9.12 -17.65 -28.20
CA ILE A 717 -8.90 -16.22 -28.47
C ILE A 717 -10.27 -15.60 -28.64
N VAL A 718 -10.59 -14.63 -27.80
CA VAL A 718 -11.85 -13.88 -27.90
C VAL A 718 -11.66 -12.75 -28.89
N PHE A 719 -12.42 -12.74 -29.96
CA PHE A 719 -12.46 -11.62 -30.90
C PHE A 719 -13.50 -10.61 -30.44
N GLU A 720 -13.15 -9.33 -30.48
CA GLU A 720 -14.01 -8.24 -30.04
C GLU A 720 -14.20 -7.20 -31.17
N VAL A 721 -15.40 -6.66 -31.26
CA VAL A 721 -15.71 -5.61 -32.23
C VAL A 721 -16.36 -4.40 -31.58
N ASN A 722 -16.08 -3.25 -32.18
CA ASN A 722 -16.90 -2.05 -32.02
C ASN A 722 -17.81 -1.89 -33.25
N VAL A 723 -19.10 -1.74 -33.03
CA VAL A 723 -20.09 -1.67 -34.09
C VAL A 723 -21.02 -0.49 -33.89
N SER A 724 -21.57 0.02 -35.00
CA SER A 724 -22.67 0.99 -34.92
C SER A 724 -23.94 0.33 -34.37
N SER A 725 -24.83 1.16 -33.81
CA SER A 725 -26.11 0.72 -33.24
C SER A 725 -27.06 0.01 -34.21
N ALA A 726 -26.78 0.08 -35.49
CA ALA A 726 -27.58 -0.57 -36.53
C ALA A 726 -27.26 -2.07 -36.68
N ILE A 727 -26.16 -2.57 -36.14
CA ILE A 727 -25.75 -3.94 -36.29
C ILE A 727 -26.43 -4.81 -35.23
N GLU A 728 -27.13 -5.86 -35.68
CA GLU A 728 -27.82 -6.84 -34.80
C GLU A 728 -27.13 -8.21 -34.75
N LYS A 729 -26.27 -8.48 -35.75
CA LYS A 729 -25.55 -9.75 -35.87
C LYS A 729 -24.15 -9.49 -36.42
N VAL A 730 -23.18 -10.19 -35.91
CA VAL A 730 -21.80 -10.19 -36.43
C VAL A 730 -21.40 -11.60 -36.80
N ASN A 731 -21.05 -11.79 -38.07
CA ASN A 731 -20.47 -13.04 -38.58
C ASN A 731 -18.94 -12.89 -38.60
N TRP A 732 -18.26 -13.85 -37.99
CA TRP A 732 -16.80 -13.85 -37.86
C TRP A 732 -16.17 -14.78 -38.89
N TYR A 733 -15.20 -14.28 -39.61
CA TYR A 733 -14.45 -15.03 -40.61
C TYR A 733 -12.99 -15.09 -40.19
N VAL A 734 -12.42 -16.30 -40.20
CA VAL A 734 -10.98 -16.53 -40.02
C VAL A 734 -10.43 -17.19 -41.25
N ASP A 735 -9.38 -16.65 -41.83
CA ASP A 735 -8.77 -17.11 -43.09
C ASP A 735 -9.79 -17.32 -44.23
N GLY A 736 -10.74 -16.39 -44.31
CA GLY A 736 -11.80 -16.38 -45.30
C GLY A 736 -12.95 -17.40 -45.08
N LYS A 737 -12.89 -18.21 -44.00
CA LYS A 737 -13.94 -19.16 -43.65
C LYS A 737 -14.79 -18.64 -42.51
N LEU A 738 -16.10 -18.86 -42.57
CA LEU A 738 -16.98 -18.52 -41.46
C LEU A 738 -16.62 -19.36 -40.22
N ALA A 739 -16.16 -18.68 -39.19
CA ALA A 739 -15.79 -19.26 -37.91
C ALA A 739 -16.97 -19.35 -36.94
N GLY A 740 -17.88 -18.37 -37.00
CA GLY A 740 -19.11 -18.36 -36.21
C GLY A 740 -19.87 -17.05 -36.34
N ALA A 741 -20.90 -16.88 -35.51
CA ALA A 741 -21.73 -15.67 -35.49
C ALA A 741 -22.13 -15.34 -34.06
N SER A 742 -22.19 -14.04 -33.76
CA SER A 742 -22.66 -13.49 -32.51
C SER A 742 -23.92 -12.66 -32.75
N THR A 743 -25.00 -12.94 -32.00
CA THR A 743 -26.32 -12.29 -32.15
C THR A 743 -26.72 -11.47 -30.92
N GLN A 744 -25.87 -11.43 -29.88
CA GLN A 744 -26.08 -10.66 -28.67
C GLN A 744 -24.84 -9.81 -28.41
N PHE A 745 -25.09 -8.55 -28.07
CA PHE A 745 -24.00 -7.68 -27.57
C PHE A 745 -23.36 -8.27 -26.30
N PRO A 746 -21.99 -8.26 -26.19
CA PRO A 746 -21.02 -7.44 -26.96
C PRO A 746 -20.55 -7.98 -28.31
N PHE A 747 -21.19 -8.93 -28.91
CA PHE A 747 -20.85 -9.57 -30.18
C PHE A 747 -19.48 -10.24 -30.22
N ASP A 748 -18.96 -10.59 -29.07
CA ASP A 748 -17.67 -11.28 -28.92
C ASP A 748 -17.77 -12.70 -29.44
N PHE A 749 -16.65 -13.22 -29.96
CA PHE A 749 -16.59 -14.56 -30.49
C PHE A 749 -15.33 -15.28 -30.01
N SER A 750 -15.51 -16.42 -29.37
CA SER A 750 -14.40 -17.27 -28.90
C SER A 750 -13.94 -18.21 -30.01
N TRP A 751 -12.76 -17.97 -30.55
CA TRP A 751 -12.15 -18.78 -31.59
C TRP A 751 -11.10 -19.72 -30.99
N LYS A 752 -11.12 -21.00 -31.44
CA LYS A 752 -10.13 -22.00 -31.03
C LYS A 752 -8.85 -21.78 -31.85
N PRO A 753 -7.71 -21.45 -31.21
CA PRO A 753 -6.50 -21.12 -31.96
C PRO A 753 -5.91 -22.36 -32.64
N THR A 754 -5.33 -22.10 -33.80
CA THR A 754 -4.44 -23.03 -34.53
C THR A 754 -3.11 -22.32 -34.75
N LEU A 755 -2.01 -23.07 -34.80
CA LEU A 755 -0.68 -22.48 -35.02
C LEU A 755 -0.60 -21.92 -36.45
N GLY A 756 0.00 -20.74 -36.59
CA GLY A 756 0.21 -20.07 -37.88
C GLY A 756 -0.15 -18.59 -37.85
N THR A 757 -0.09 -17.97 -39.02
CA THR A 757 -0.56 -16.60 -39.22
C THR A 757 -1.99 -16.65 -39.73
N HIS A 758 -2.86 -15.86 -39.12
CA HIS A 758 -4.27 -15.83 -39.36
C HIS A 758 -4.76 -14.45 -39.72
N THR A 759 -5.88 -14.41 -40.45
CA THR A 759 -6.56 -13.17 -40.80
C THR A 759 -7.99 -13.24 -40.27
N VAL A 760 -8.41 -12.32 -39.41
CA VAL A 760 -9.77 -12.21 -38.93
C VAL A 760 -10.50 -11.05 -39.61
N LYS A 761 -11.77 -11.26 -39.98
CA LYS A 761 -12.68 -10.28 -40.56
C LYS A 761 -14.06 -10.42 -39.92
N ALA A 762 -14.72 -9.31 -39.64
CA ALA A 762 -16.05 -9.28 -39.09
C ALA A 762 -17.03 -8.68 -40.12
N LEU A 763 -18.19 -9.33 -40.28
CA LEU A 763 -19.30 -8.88 -41.15
C LEU A 763 -20.50 -8.56 -40.26
N GLY A 764 -20.78 -7.30 -40.05
CA GLY A 764 -21.97 -6.83 -39.36
C GLY A 764 -23.21 -6.89 -40.27
N VAL A 765 -24.35 -7.35 -39.75
CA VAL A 765 -25.63 -7.42 -40.41
C VAL A 765 -26.62 -6.58 -39.61
N SER A 766 -27.27 -5.64 -40.24
CA SER A 766 -28.31 -4.82 -39.61
C SER A 766 -29.68 -5.51 -39.67
N SER A 767 -30.68 -4.96 -38.97
CA SER A 767 -32.09 -5.38 -39.04
C SER A 767 -32.68 -5.37 -40.45
N LEU A 768 -32.08 -4.61 -41.36
CA LEU A 768 -32.45 -4.51 -42.75
C LEU A 768 -31.63 -5.39 -43.68
N GLU A 769 -30.92 -6.39 -43.10
CA GLU A 769 -30.02 -7.29 -43.82
C GLU A 769 -28.86 -6.60 -44.58
N GLN A 770 -28.63 -5.33 -44.30
CA GLN A 770 -27.45 -4.62 -44.83
C GLN A 770 -26.18 -5.15 -44.19
N LYS A 771 -25.18 -5.37 -45.05
CA LYS A 771 -23.91 -5.96 -44.66
C LYS A 771 -22.82 -4.89 -44.63
N THR A 772 -22.11 -4.80 -43.52
CA THR A 772 -20.95 -3.91 -43.35
C THR A 772 -19.77 -4.76 -42.96
N GLU A 773 -18.63 -4.59 -43.65
CA GLU A 773 -17.41 -5.37 -43.40
C GLU A 773 -16.37 -4.56 -42.62
N SER A 774 -15.73 -5.22 -41.66
CA SER A 774 -14.57 -4.64 -41.03
C SER A 774 -13.34 -4.66 -41.96
N ARG A 775 -12.31 -3.90 -41.61
CA ARG A 775 -10.96 -4.17 -42.13
C ARG A 775 -10.50 -5.53 -41.62
N SER A 776 -9.72 -6.24 -42.41
CA SER A 776 -9.06 -7.46 -41.99
C SER A 776 -7.95 -7.15 -41.01
N VAL A 777 -7.79 -7.96 -39.96
CA VAL A 777 -6.71 -7.88 -38.97
C VAL A 777 -5.88 -9.15 -39.05
N HIS A 778 -4.57 -8.99 -39.13
CA HIS A 778 -3.62 -10.10 -39.18
C HIS A 778 -3.02 -10.33 -37.78
N PHE A 779 -2.95 -11.59 -37.37
CA PHE A 779 -2.34 -11.99 -36.10
C PHE A 779 -1.65 -13.35 -36.27
N SER A 780 -0.78 -13.71 -35.35
CA SER A 780 -0.05 -14.97 -35.38
C SER A 780 -0.24 -15.74 -34.07
N VAL A 781 -0.34 -17.06 -34.17
CA VAL A 781 -0.32 -18.01 -33.06
C VAL A 781 0.94 -18.85 -33.16
N VAL A 782 1.81 -18.78 -32.18
CA VAL A 782 3.07 -19.52 -32.13
C VAL A 782 3.13 -20.45 -30.93
N ASP A 783 3.91 -21.51 -31.04
CA ASP A 783 4.17 -22.37 -29.90
C ASP A 783 4.96 -21.62 -28.83
N TYR A 784 4.57 -21.78 -27.59
CA TYR A 784 5.35 -21.33 -26.45
C TYR A 784 6.67 -22.11 -26.38
N LYS A 785 7.77 -21.49 -26.78
CA LYS A 785 9.11 -22.03 -26.50
C LYS A 785 9.45 -21.64 -25.06
N ALA A 786 9.48 -22.64 -24.16
CA ALA A 786 10.10 -22.47 -22.87
C ALA A 786 11.55 -21.98 -23.12
N GLY A 787 11.82 -20.72 -22.79
CA GLY A 787 13.16 -20.15 -22.98
C GLY A 787 14.17 -20.92 -22.15
N ASP A 788 15.24 -21.36 -22.80
CA ASP A 788 16.49 -21.65 -22.13
C ASP A 788 16.96 -20.35 -21.42
N ASN A 789 16.75 -20.30 -20.07
CA ASN A 789 17.59 -19.62 -19.11
C ASN A 789 17.22 -20.04 -17.69
#